data_7b05147be30724790a97bc6044d6e39f
#
_entry.id   7b05147be30724790a97bc6044d6e39f
#
_cell.length_a   1.000
_cell.length_b   1.000
_cell.length_c   1.000
_cell.angle_alpha   90.00
_cell.angle_beta   90.00
_cell.angle_gamma   90.00
#
_symmetry.space_group_name_H-M   'P 1'
#
loop_
_entity.id
_entity.type
_entity.pdbx_description
1 polymer ?
#
loop_
_entity_poly.entity_id
_entity_poly.type
_entity_poly.pdbx_seq_one_letter_code
_entity_poly.pdbx_strand_id
1 'polypeptide(L)'
;MPLASVYPLVSTRSLARPFTYEVPEGTRKGAVVSMRLGRQSVRGVVADVGVDAPPGVAPIGVGAQLDEVPPTLVDLALWLADYYGSTPARALELIAPARRAPRGARPSPAARDALGGEPEPAALTDDQAAAVQQIVAALDEGVGEHVLLEGPTGSGKTEVYLQACAAALERGLGTIVLVPEIALAPQTVGRFRQRFGDIVAILHSSLGDAERRDERDRIARGEARIVVGARSAVFAAMRGVGLIGVDEEHDSAFKQESDPRYDARTVAAKRAALEGAVAVYGSATPRPESWARLRRSSLAARIGVAMPRVRLVDLRREAGYPLSAPLLGALGGLVEDGGRAILLLNRRGVAPAVHCRACGVSRRCALCDVALTLHSDDVLHCHHCGHSEPVPPQCPACGSVELARIGAGTQRLETELERNLPELERIRLDADVARRPGALRDALARFRAADRAVLIGTQIVAKGHHFPGVALAAVVDADTGLSLPDFRAEERTFQLVTQLAGRSGRDAPGRVLVQTFQPDATPLRHAVNHDVAGFLAGELERREALGYPPFRHLVAILVGGPEPDAPIAALRELRERLADAKLDADLLGPAPVLRLRGRHRAQLIAKTTQPRSLARRASALLAAAAPTMRRAGLTVVVDVDPQSL
;
A
#
# COMPACT_ATOMS: atom_id res chain seq x y z
N MET A 1 -36.23 4.82 -29.12
CA MET A 1 -35.39 4.56 -27.93
C MET A 1 -34.05 5.28 -28.09
N PRO A 2 -33.52 5.95 -27.08
CA PRO A 2 -32.20 6.60 -27.18
C PRO A 2 -31.10 5.55 -27.37
N LEU A 3 -30.01 5.97 -28.02
CA LEU A 3 -28.81 5.14 -28.17
C LEU A 3 -27.84 5.42 -27.04
N ALA A 4 -27.15 4.38 -26.56
CA ALA A 4 -26.18 4.47 -25.50
C ALA A 4 -24.89 3.72 -25.86
N SER A 5 -23.78 4.27 -25.38
CA SER A 5 -22.44 3.67 -25.41
C SER A 5 -22.30 2.74 -24.18
N VAL A 6 -22.16 1.43 -24.41
CA VAL A 6 -22.14 0.41 -23.36
C VAL A 6 -20.85 -0.39 -23.42
N TYR A 7 -20.11 -0.45 -22.31
CA TYR A 7 -18.92 -1.29 -22.18
C TYR A 7 -19.32 -2.68 -21.67
N PRO A 8 -19.03 -3.76 -22.42
CA PRO A 8 -19.25 -5.12 -21.93
C PRO A 8 -18.28 -5.44 -20.77
N LEU A 9 -18.75 -6.06 -19.72
CA LEU A 9 -17.91 -6.55 -18.61
C LEU A 9 -17.28 -7.90 -18.97
N VAL A 10 -16.46 -7.87 -20.02
CA VAL A 10 -15.69 -9.00 -20.53
C VAL A 10 -14.23 -8.59 -20.65
N SER A 11 -13.36 -9.22 -19.88
CA SER A 11 -11.96 -8.79 -19.70
C SER A 11 -11.03 -9.06 -20.90
N THR A 12 -11.57 -9.30 -22.09
CA THR A 12 -10.81 -9.53 -23.32
C THR A 12 -10.38 -8.21 -23.95
N ARG A 13 -9.10 -8.00 -24.21
CA ARG A 13 -8.58 -6.74 -24.79
C ARG A 13 -9.16 -6.39 -26.17
N SER A 14 -9.54 -7.37 -26.98
CA SER A 14 -10.21 -7.14 -28.26
C SER A 14 -11.60 -6.50 -28.13
N LEU A 15 -12.21 -6.60 -26.94
CA LEU A 15 -13.51 -6.02 -26.60
C LEU A 15 -13.39 -4.79 -25.68
N ALA A 16 -12.20 -4.21 -25.58
CA ALA A 16 -11.91 -3.05 -24.72
C ALA A 16 -12.43 -1.72 -25.33
N ARG A 17 -13.57 -1.76 -26.00
CA ARG A 17 -14.25 -0.60 -26.58
C ARG A 17 -15.74 -0.64 -26.24
N PRO A 18 -16.42 0.51 -26.25
CA PRO A 18 -17.86 0.52 -26.09
C PRO A 18 -18.55 0.03 -27.37
N PHE A 19 -19.78 -0.43 -27.22
CA PHE A 19 -20.71 -0.80 -28.28
C PHE A 19 -21.98 0.02 -28.14
N THR A 20 -22.61 0.35 -29.28
CA THR A 20 -23.84 1.14 -29.32
C THR A 20 -25.07 0.22 -29.21
N TYR A 21 -25.94 0.51 -28.25
CA TYR A 21 -27.18 -0.21 -28.00
C TYR A 21 -28.36 0.77 -27.88
N GLU A 22 -29.57 0.30 -28.23
CA GLU A 22 -30.78 0.98 -27.83
C GLU A 22 -31.08 0.74 -26.35
N VAL A 23 -31.45 1.77 -25.63
CA VAL A 23 -31.79 1.71 -24.21
C VAL A 23 -33.18 2.27 -23.94
N PRO A 24 -33.89 1.81 -22.88
CA PRO A 24 -35.15 2.40 -22.48
C PRO A 24 -35.03 3.90 -22.22
N GLU A 25 -36.13 4.65 -22.41
CA GLU A 25 -36.20 6.05 -22.00
C GLU A 25 -35.96 6.18 -20.50
N GLY A 26 -35.21 7.20 -20.10
CA GLY A 26 -34.81 7.42 -18.70
C GLY A 26 -33.55 6.66 -18.26
N THR A 27 -32.97 5.79 -19.12
CA THR A 27 -31.66 5.19 -18.84
C THR A 27 -30.59 6.28 -18.68
N ARG A 28 -29.76 6.14 -17.65
CA ARG A 28 -28.69 7.11 -17.33
C ARG A 28 -27.33 6.47 -17.41
N LYS A 29 -26.29 7.30 -17.56
CA LYS A 29 -24.90 6.89 -17.35
C LYS A 29 -24.74 6.22 -15.99
N GLY A 30 -24.09 5.05 -15.97
CA GLY A 30 -23.94 4.24 -14.78
C GLY A 30 -24.95 3.10 -14.65
N ALA A 31 -25.98 3.04 -15.52
CA ALA A 31 -26.87 1.88 -15.54
C ALA A 31 -26.08 0.61 -15.89
N VAL A 32 -26.24 -0.42 -15.07
CA VAL A 32 -25.69 -1.76 -15.35
C VAL A 32 -26.78 -2.59 -16.00
N VAL A 33 -26.55 -3.01 -17.24
CA VAL A 33 -27.56 -3.68 -18.08
C VAL A 33 -27.12 -5.08 -18.49
N SER A 34 -28.09 -5.94 -18.76
CA SER A 34 -27.86 -7.16 -19.53
C SER A 34 -27.78 -6.80 -21.01
N MET A 35 -26.77 -7.29 -21.71
CA MET A 35 -26.59 -7.00 -23.15
C MET A 35 -26.19 -8.26 -23.91
N ARG A 36 -26.59 -8.35 -25.17
CA ARG A 36 -26.17 -9.45 -26.05
C ARG A 36 -24.85 -9.08 -26.73
N LEU A 37 -23.83 -9.93 -26.59
CA LEU A 37 -22.57 -9.83 -27.30
C LEU A 37 -22.38 -11.10 -28.15
N GLY A 38 -22.71 -11.01 -29.44
CA GLY A 38 -22.88 -12.17 -30.30
C GLY A 38 -24.02 -13.08 -29.77
N ARG A 39 -23.70 -14.34 -29.45
CA ARG A 39 -24.69 -15.32 -28.92
C ARG A 39 -24.79 -15.33 -27.39
N GLN A 40 -23.91 -14.62 -26.70
CA GLN A 40 -23.85 -14.63 -25.24
C GLN A 40 -24.56 -13.42 -24.63
N SER A 41 -25.23 -13.64 -23.49
CA SER A 41 -25.70 -12.55 -22.64
C SER A 41 -24.64 -12.21 -21.63
N VAL A 42 -24.19 -10.96 -21.61
CA VAL A 42 -23.18 -10.43 -20.69
C VAL A 42 -23.70 -9.19 -19.99
N ARG A 43 -23.07 -8.82 -18.90
CA ARG A 43 -23.34 -7.52 -18.26
C ARG A 43 -22.58 -6.43 -18.99
N GLY A 44 -23.17 -5.23 -19.04
CA GLY A 44 -22.51 -4.02 -19.54
C GLY A 44 -22.81 -2.83 -18.65
N VAL A 45 -21.97 -1.82 -18.71
CA VAL A 45 -22.16 -0.54 -18.03
C VAL A 45 -22.35 0.56 -19.07
N VAL A 46 -23.43 1.32 -18.93
CA VAL A 46 -23.71 2.49 -19.77
C VAL A 46 -22.73 3.61 -19.43
N ALA A 47 -21.91 3.95 -20.41
CA ALA A 47 -20.90 5.00 -20.26
C ALA A 47 -21.39 6.36 -20.73
N ASP A 48 -22.28 6.38 -21.74
CA ASP A 48 -22.86 7.62 -22.25
C ASP A 48 -24.23 7.33 -22.90
N VAL A 49 -25.10 8.32 -22.97
CA VAL A 49 -26.46 8.22 -23.56
C VAL A 49 -26.63 9.37 -24.56
N GLY A 50 -27.40 9.13 -25.61
CA GLY A 50 -27.60 10.11 -26.69
C GLY A 50 -26.46 10.12 -27.72
N VAL A 51 -25.81 8.96 -27.92
CA VAL A 51 -24.74 8.79 -28.88
C VAL A 51 -25.29 8.47 -30.27
N ASP A 52 -24.54 8.76 -31.33
CA ASP A 52 -24.89 8.38 -32.67
C ASP A 52 -24.60 6.90 -32.97
N ALA A 53 -25.40 6.33 -33.87
CA ALA A 53 -25.13 4.98 -34.35
C ALA A 53 -23.91 4.98 -35.29
N PRO A 54 -22.99 4.01 -35.15
CA PRO A 54 -21.88 3.85 -36.07
C PRO A 54 -22.43 3.56 -37.50
N PRO A 55 -21.79 4.10 -38.55
CA PRO A 55 -22.24 3.85 -39.93
C PRO A 55 -22.35 2.35 -40.26
N GLY A 56 -23.48 1.95 -40.83
CA GLY A 56 -23.72 0.57 -41.25
C GLY A 56 -24.03 -0.43 -40.13
N VAL A 57 -24.23 0.03 -38.89
CA VAL A 57 -24.59 -0.80 -37.75
C VAL A 57 -26.05 -0.53 -37.35
N ALA A 58 -26.86 -1.57 -37.30
CA ALA A 58 -28.20 -1.50 -36.68
C ALA A 58 -28.08 -1.82 -35.20
N PRO A 59 -28.26 -0.83 -34.29
CA PRO A 59 -28.25 -1.08 -32.85
C PRO A 59 -29.36 -2.04 -32.45
N ILE A 60 -29.10 -2.85 -31.46
CA ILE A 60 -30.10 -3.75 -30.82
C ILE A 60 -30.37 -3.26 -29.40
N GLY A 61 -31.53 -3.60 -28.88
CA GLY A 61 -31.92 -3.24 -27.51
C GLY A 61 -31.10 -3.96 -26.43
N VAL A 62 -30.83 -3.28 -25.32
CA VAL A 62 -30.36 -3.94 -24.11
C VAL A 62 -31.47 -4.76 -23.47
N GLY A 63 -31.09 -5.74 -22.62
CA GLY A 63 -32.04 -6.45 -21.76
C GLY A 63 -32.34 -5.64 -20.48
N ALA A 64 -32.63 -6.36 -19.39
CA ALA A 64 -32.99 -5.74 -18.12
C ALA A 64 -31.87 -4.89 -17.53
N GLN A 65 -32.24 -3.77 -16.91
CA GLN A 65 -31.36 -3.05 -15.99
C GLN A 65 -31.17 -3.86 -14.73
N LEU A 66 -29.94 -4.14 -14.37
CA LEU A 66 -29.55 -5.00 -13.25
C LEU A 66 -29.19 -4.21 -12.01
N ASP A 67 -28.58 -3.02 -12.20
CA ASP A 67 -28.06 -2.15 -11.16
C ASP A 67 -27.84 -0.73 -11.68
N GLU A 68 -27.43 0.18 -10.80
CA GLU A 68 -26.99 1.54 -11.16
C GLU A 68 -25.84 1.96 -10.25
N VAL A 69 -24.82 2.58 -10.84
CA VAL A 69 -23.70 3.17 -10.12
C VAL A 69 -23.61 4.67 -10.40
N PRO A 70 -23.08 5.49 -9.48
CA PRO A 70 -22.89 6.92 -9.72
C PRO A 70 -22.14 7.20 -11.02
N PRO A 71 -22.56 8.17 -11.84
CA PRO A 71 -21.89 8.51 -13.11
C PRO A 71 -20.40 8.84 -12.94
N THR A 72 -20.04 9.53 -11.85
CA THR A 72 -18.66 9.87 -11.50
C THR A 72 -17.76 8.65 -11.33
N LEU A 73 -18.31 7.52 -10.83
CA LEU A 73 -17.56 6.27 -10.72
C LEU A 73 -17.29 5.63 -12.10
N VAL A 74 -18.18 5.82 -13.09
CA VAL A 74 -17.92 5.36 -14.45
C VAL A 74 -16.73 6.14 -15.04
N ASP A 75 -16.71 7.46 -14.88
CA ASP A 75 -15.59 8.29 -15.33
C ASP A 75 -14.29 7.92 -14.61
N LEU A 76 -14.36 7.68 -13.31
CA LEU A 76 -13.23 7.23 -12.51
C LEU A 76 -12.68 5.87 -13.01
N ALA A 77 -13.56 4.91 -13.30
CA ALA A 77 -13.16 3.58 -13.78
C ALA A 77 -12.54 3.64 -15.18
N LEU A 78 -13.10 4.42 -16.09
CA LEU A 78 -12.55 4.60 -17.44
C LEU A 78 -11.20 5.33 -17.41
N TRP A 79 -11.07 6.37 -16.58
CA TRP A 79 -9.79 7.04 -16.32
C TRP A 79 -8.75 6.06 -15.74
N LEU A 80 -9.15 5.23 -14.79
CA LEU A 80 -8.27 4.23 -14.16
C LEU A 80 -7.76 3.22 -15.19
N ALA A 81 -8.64 2.70 -16.07
CA ALA A 81 -8.26 1.78 -17.13
C ALA A 81 -7.19 2.39 -18.05
N ASP A 82 -7.37 3.65 -18.42
CA ASP A 82 -6.45 4.37 -19.29
C ASP A 82 -5.12 4.70 -18.59
N TYR A 83 -5.18 5.20 -17.34
CA TYR A 83 -3.98 5.59 -16.58
C TYR A 83 -3.06 4.40 -16.28
N TYR A 84 -3.63 3.26 -15.88
CA TYR A 84 -2.87 2.07 -15.50
C TYR A 84 -2.69 1.06 -16.65
N GLY A 85 -3.11 1.40 -17.85
CA GLY A 85 -2.99 0.52 -19.03
C GLY A 85 -3.77 -0.79 -18.94
N SER A 86 -4.86 -0.79 -18.17
CA SER A 86 -5.78 -1.91 -17.99
C SER A 86 -6.92 -1.88 -19.02
N THR A 87 -7.88 -2.81 -18.91
CA THR A 87 -9.07 -2.81 -19.77
C THR A 87 -10.24 -2.10 -19.06
N PRO A 88 -11.11 -1.38 -19.81
CA PRO A 88 -12.32 -0.78 -19.25
C PRO A 88 -13.18 -1.78 -18.47
N ALA A 89 -13.33 -3.01 -18.98
CA ALA A 89 -14.10 -4.06 -18.31
C ALA A 89 -13.60 -4.35 -16.89
N ARG A 90 -12.29 -4.53 -16.70
CA ARG A 90 -11.70 -4.80 -15.37
C ARG A 90 -11.85 -3.63 -14.42
N ALA A 91 -11.72 -2.41 -14.94
CA ALA A 91 -11.90 -1.21 -14.12
C ALA A 91 -13.38 -1.02 -13.74
N LEU A 92 -14.30 -1.23 -14.67
CA LEU A 92 -15.74 -1.16 -14.43
C LEU A 92 -16.24 -2.27 -13.48
N GLU A 93 -15.62 -3.44 -13.46
CA GLU A 93 -15.92 -4.49 -12.49
C GLU A 93 -15.63 -4.07 -11.04
N LEU A 94 -14.71 -3.13 -10.80
CA LEU A 94 -14.45 -2.60 -9.46
C LEU A 94 -15.64 -1.81 -8.89
N ILE A 95 -16.37 -1.11 -9.76
CA ILE A 95 -17.53 -0.28 -9.38
C ILE A 95 -18.87 -1.03 -9.52
N ALA A 96 -18.95 -1.99 -10.44
CA ALA A 96 -20.15 -2.80 -10.72
C ALA A 96 -19.87 -4.30 -10.57
N PRO A 97 -19.58 -4.79 -9.36
CA PRO A 97 -19.24 -6.20 -9.15
C PRO A 97 -20.44 -7.12 -9.42
N ALA A 98 -20.14 -8.38 -9.79
CA ALA A 98 -21.18 -9.37 -10.06
C ALA A 98 -22.05 -9.64 -8.83
N ARG A 99 -23.36 -9.58 -8.98
CA ARG A 99 -24.31 -10.07 -7.97
C ARG A 99 -24.33 -11.61 -8.04
N ARG A 100 -23.79 -12.28 -7.03
CA ARG A 100 -23.92 -13.75 -6.89
C ARG A 100 -24.79 -14.12 -5.70
N ALA A 101 -25.76 -15.01 -5.97
CA ALA A 101 -26.61 -15.82 -5.09
C ALA A 101 -27.81 -15.16 -4.37
N PRO A 102 -28.83 -15.96 -4.00
CA PRO A 102 -30.13 -15.49 -3.57
C PRO A 102 -30.12 -14.87 -2.17
N ARG A 103 -31.16 -14.06 -1.93
CA ARG A 103 -31.50 -13.49 -0.63
C ARG A 103 -31.68 -14.59 0.41
N GLY A 104 -30.77 -14.71 1.35
CA GLY A 104 -30.91 -15.61 2.49
C GLY A 104 -29.94 -15.18 3.61
N ALA A 105 -30.53 -15.00 4.80
CA ALA A 105 -29.96 -14.66 6.08
C ALA A 105 -29.43 -13.21 6.24
N ARG A 106 -30.13 -12.44 7.07
CA ARG A 106 -29.66 -11.20 7.64
C ARG A 106 -28.41 -11.49 8.48
N PRO A 107 -27.34 -10.67 8.40
CA PRO A 107 -26.21 -10.78 9.32
C PRO A 107 -26.70 -10.64 10.76
N SER A 108 -26.16 -11.47 11.65
CA SER A 108 -26.48 -11.38 13.08
C SER A 108 -26.02 -10.05 13.65
N PRO A 109 -26.85 -9.36 14.45
CA PRO A 109 -26.46 -8.14 15.16
C PRO A 109 -25.24 -8.31 16.05
N ALA A 110 -24.93 -9.52 16.51
CA ALA A 110 -23.86 -9.85 17.44
C ALA A 110 -22.43 -9.46 16.98
N ALA A 111 -22.20 -9.29 15.68
CA ALA A 111 -20.93 -8.78 15.16
C ALA A 111 -20.81 -7.23 15.26
N ARG A 112 -21.91 -6.54 15.57
CA ARG A 112 -21.97 -5.06 15.66
C ARG A 112 -21.63 -4.54 17.07
N ASP A 113 -21.78 -5.36 18.13
CA ASP A 113 -21.84 -4.89 19.52
C ASP A 113 -20.53 -5.03 20.34
N ALA A 114 -19.44 -5.53 19.80
CA ALA A 114 -18.30 -5.99 20.61
C ALA A 114 -17.09 -5.04 20.67
N LEU A 115 -17.27 -3.72 20.51
CA LEU A 115 -16.10 -2.83 20.52
C LEU A 115 -16.33 -1.60 21.42
N GLY A 116 -15.85 -1.71 22.66
CA GLY A 116 -15.67 -0.57 23.54
C GLY A 116 -14.76 0.46 22.86
N GLY A 117 -15.29 1.62 22.56
CA GLY A 117 -14.51 2.75 22.07
C GLY A 117 -13.87 3.51 23.24
N GLU A 118 -12.78 4.22 22.97
CA GLU A 118 -12.25 5.21 23.89
C GLU A 118 -13.24 6.39 24.00
N PRO A 119 -13.36 7.01 25.19
CA PRO A 119 -14.20 8.18 25.33
C PRO A 119 -13.73 9.32 24.43
N GLU A 120 -14.66 10.15 23.98
CA GLU A 120 -14.36 11.34 23.19
C GLU A 120 -13.41 12.27 23.98
N PRO A 121 -12.33 12.84 23.35
CA PRO A 121 -11.49 13.78 24.03
C PRO A 121 -12.29 15.03 24.41
N ALA A 122 -12.09 15.54 25.63
CA ALA A 122 -12.83 16.69 26.16
C ALA A 122 -12.58 17.99 25.38
N ALA A 123 -11.42 18.12 24.72
CA ALA A 123 -11.05 19.25 23.89
C ALA A 123 -10.00 18.84 22.84
N LEU A 124 -10.03 19.46 21.68
CA LEU A 124 -8.97 19.36 20.67
C LEU A 124 -7.74 20.17 21.12
N THR A 125 -6.55 19.71 20.76
CA THR A 125 -5.35 20.56 20.84
C THR A 125 -5.42 21.66 19.78
N ASP A 126 -4.63 22.74 19.96
CA ASP A 126 -4.59 23.86 19.02
C ASP A 126 -4.23 23.38 17.59
N ASP A 127 -3.26 22.46 17.46
CA ASP A 127 -2.88 21.87 16.17
C ASP A 127 -4.02 21.09 15.53
N GLN A 128 -4.75 20.29 16.31
CA GLN A 128 -5.91 19.54 15.83
C GLN A 128 -7.03 20.47 15.39
N ALA A 129 -7.33 21.51 16.18
CA ALA A 129 -8.34 22.49 15.85
C ALA A 129 -7.98 23.24 14.56
N ALA A 130 -6.72 23.65 14.39
CA ALA A 130 -6.23 24.28 13.16
C ALA A 130 -6.36 23.36 11.95
N ALA A 131 -6.00 22.06 12.11
CA ALA A 131 -6.14 21.07 11.05
C ALA A 131 -7.61 20.87 10.64
N VAL A 132 -8.52 20.77 11.60
CA VAL A 132 -9.96 20.67 11.34
C VAL A 132 -10.48 21.91 10.63
N GLN A 133 -10.12 23.10 11.08
CA GLN A 133 -10.51 24.36 10.43
C GLN A 133 -10.04 24.44 8.98
N GLN A 134 -8.79 24.01 8.68
CA GLN A 134 -8.28 23.96 7.33
C GLN A 134 -9.10 23.02 6.43
N ILE A 135 -9.45 21.83 6.94
CA ILE A 135 -10.26 20.84 6.20
C ILE A 135 -11.69 21.37 5.98
N VAL A 136 -12.28 22.00 7.00
CA VAL A 136 -13.62 22.60 6.93
C VAL A 136 -13.66 23.73 5.90
N ALA A 137 -12.68 24.60 5.88
CA ALA A 137 -12.59 25.67 4.88
C ALA A 137 -12.52 25.08 3.45
N ALA A 138 -11.73 24.03 3.26
CA ALA A 138 -11.65 23.34 1.97
C ALA A 138 -12.97 22.64 1.57
N LEU A 139 -13.73 22.10 2.54
CA LEU A 139 -15.07 21.57 2.28
C LEU A 139 -16.06 22.64 1.81
N ASP A 140 -15.97 23.85 2.37
CA ASP A 140 -16.82 24.98 2.00
C ASP A 140 -16.48 25.53 0.60
N GLU A 141 -15.22 25.48 0.20
CA GLU A 141 -14.76 25.87 -1.14
C GLU A 141 -15.17 24.88 -2.24
N GLY A 142 -15.25 23.57 -1.94
CA GLY A 142 -15.69 22.52 -2.88
C GLY A 142 -14.79 22.34 -4.11
N VAL A 143 -13.50 22.70 -4.02
CA VAL A 143 -12.57 22.73 -5.16
C VAL A 143 -11.68 21.48 -5.28
N GLY A 144 -11.90 20.45 -4.48
CA GLY A 144 -11.13 19.21 -4.54
C GLY A 144 -9.72 19.34 -3.96
N GLU A 145 -9.57 20.01 -2.83
CA GLU A 145 -8.26 20.22 -2.18
C GLU A 145 -7.65 18.93 -1.60
N HIS A 146 -6.31 18.90 -1.55
CA HIS A 146 -5.54 17.77 -1.02
C HIS A 146 -4.66 18.24 0.14
N VAL A 147 -4.88 17.66 1.33
CA VAL A 147 -4.19 18.01 2.57
C VAL A 147 -3.38 16.83 3.08
N LEU A 148 -2.12 17.06 3.42
CA LEU A 148 -1.29 16.11 4.18
C LEU A 148 -1.42 16.41 5.67
N LEU A 149 -2.05 15.52 6.42
CA LEU A 149 -2.12 15.56 7.88
C LEU A 149 -0.95 14.77 8.47
N GLU A 150 0.11 15.48 8.85
CA GLU A 150 1.31 14.88 9.42
C GLU A 150 1.34 15.00 10.95
N GLY A 151 1.96 14.03 11.60
CA GLY A 151 2.16 14.07 13.04
C GLY A 151 2.55 12.70 13.60
N PRO A 152 3.27 12.64 14.73
CA PRO A 152 3.75 11.39 15.31
C PRO A 152 2.61 10.43 15.61
N THR A 153 2.95 9.16 15.79
CA THR A 153 1.97 8.17 16.24
C THR A 153 1.43 8.56 17.62
N GLY A 154 0.12 8.69 17.75
CA GLY A 154 -0.53 9.15 18.98
C GLY A 154 -0.75 10.66 19.06
N SER A 155 -0.55 11.42 17.98
CA SER A 155 -0.89 12.86 17.91
C SER A 155 -2.38 13.15 17.75
N GLY A 156 -3.23 12.11 17.64
CA GLY A 156 -4.67 12.27 17.53
C GLY A 156 -5.18 12.51 16.11
N LYS A 157 -4.44 12.12 15.05
CA LYS A 157 -4.91 12.20 13.65
C LYS A 157 -6.31 11.61 13.44
N THR A 158 -6.62 10.50 14.14
CA THR A 158 -7.95 9.87 14.05
C THR A 158 -9.06 10.82 14.50
N GLU A 159 -8.82 11.63 15.54
CA GLU A 159 -9.83 12.61 15.99
C GLU A 159 -10.05 13.71 14.94
N VAL A 160 -8.99 14.17 14.28
CA VAL A 160 -9.13 15.11 13.14
C VAL A 160 -10.01 14.52 12.04
N TYR A 161 -9.86 13.23 11.71
CA TYR A 161 -10.76 12.56 10.77
C TYR A 161 -12.20 12.51 11.26
N LEU A 162 -12.43 12.19 12.55
CA LEU A 162 -13.78 12.12 13.11
C LEU A 162 -14.48 13.50 13.04
N GLN A 163 -13.78 14.56 13.40
CA GLN A 163 -14.30 15.93 13.32
C GLN A 163 -14.56 16.36 11.86
N ALA A 164 -13.64 16.05 10.94
CA ALA A 164 -13.83 16.33 9.53
C ALA A 164 -15.03 15.56 8.93
N CYS A 165 -15.23 14.30 9.35
CA CYS A 165 -16.42 13.53 8.97
C CYS A 165 -17.72 14.16 9.50
N ALA A 166 -17.74 14.63 10.74
CA ALA A 166 -18.89 15.32 11.32
C ALA A 166 -19.22 16.59 10.52
N ALA A 167 -18.21 17.42 10.23
CA ALA A 167 -18.37 18.63 9.44
C ALA A 167 -18.88 18.37 8.01
N ALA A 168 -18.44 17.29 7.36
CA ALA A 168 -18.96 16.89 6.05
C ALA A 168 -20.43 16.44 6.13
N LEU A 169 -20.79 15.66 7.17
CA LEU A 169 -22.17 15.22 7.39
C LEU A 169 -23.14 16.38 7.64
N GLU A 170 -22.73 17.40 8.41
CA GLU A 170 -23.51 18.63 8.63
C GLU A 170 -23.84 19.36 7.32
N ARG A 171 -22.95 19.28 6.34
CA ARG A 171 -23.12 19.83 4.98
C ARG A 171 -23.92 18.91 4.04
N GLY A 172 -24.46 17.82 4.56
CA GLY A 172 -25.17 16.85 3.74
C GLY A 172 -24.27 15.97 2.86
N LEU A 173 -22.95 15.97 3.07
CA LEU A 173 -21.96 15.25 2.26
C LEU A 173 -21.63 13.89 2.90
N GLY A 174 -21.30 12.90 2.05
CA GLY A 174 -20.82 11.61 2.48
C GLY A 174 -19.29 11.58 2.65
N THR A 175 -18.78 10.58 3.39
CA THR A 175 -17.35 10.47 3.65
C THR A 175 -16.83 9.06 3.43
N ILE A 176 -15.59 8.94 2.92
CA ILE A 176 -14.88 7.68 2.74
C ILE A 176 -13.55 7.78 3.48
N VAL A 177 -13.28 6.82 4.37
CA VAL A 177 -12.01 6.72 5.09
C VAL A 177 -11.32 5.42 4.71
N LEU A 178 -10.21 5.55 4.01
CA LEU A 178 -9.36 4.44 3.62
C LEU A 178 -8.34 4.17 4.73
N VAL A 179 -8.25 2.92 5.15
CA VAL A 179 -7.27 2.45 6.13
C VAL A 179 -6.54 1.23 5.59
N PRO A 180 -5.27 0.97 5.96
CA PRO A 180 -4.62 -0.29 5.62
C PRO A 180 -5.43 -1.47 6.14
N GLU A 181 -5.48 -2.58 5.38
CA GLU A 181 -6.33 -3.74 5.70
C GLU A 181 -6.08 -4.28 7.12
N ILE A 182 -4.84 -4.20 7.59
CA ILE A 182 -4.42 -4.60 8.94
C ILE A 182 -4.93 -3.61 10.00
N ALA A 183 -5.07 -2.33 9.66
CA ALA A 183 -5.59 -1.28 10.56
C ALA A 183 -7.13 -1.27 10.65
N LEU A 184 -7.85 -2.08 9.86
CA LEU A 184 -9.26 -2.41 10.07
C LEU A 184 -9.47 -3.25 11.35
N ALA A 185 -8.46 -3.25 12.24
CA ALA A 185 -8.56 -3.76 13.58
C ALA A 185 -9.79 -3.13 14.28
N PRO A 186 -10.42 -3.89 15.16
CA PRO A 186 -11.62 -3.48 15.91
C PRO A 186 -11.58 -2.05 16.45
N GLN A 187 -10.41 -1.52 16.76
CA GLN A 187 -10.23 -0.20 17.38
C GLN A 187 -10.58 0.98 16.47
N THR A 188 -10.07 1.02 15.23
CA THR A 188 -10.35 2.14 14.31
C THR A 188 -11.82 2.15 13.91
N VAL A 189 -12.34 0.99 13.52
CA VAL A 189 -13.76 0.82 13.19
C VAL A 189 -14.66 1.15 14.39
N GLY A 190 -14.25 0.70 15.60
CA GLY A 190 -14.96 0.96 16.85
C GLY A 190 -15.14 2.45 17.13
N ARG A 191 -14.10 3.26 16.93
CA ARG A 191 -14.16 4.73 17.13
C ARG A 191 -15.18 5.39 16.21
N PHE A 192 -15.20 5.01 14.91
CA PHE A 192 -16.19 5.55 13.97
C PHE A 192 -17.61 5.12 14.33
N ARG A 193 -17.83 3.85 14.67
CA ARG A 193 -19.15 3.36 15.08
C ARG A 193 -19.63 3.96 16.39
N GLN A 194 -18.75 4.12 17.36
CA GLN A 194 -19.09 4.77 18.63
C GLN A 194 -19.54 6.21 18.42
N ARG A 195 -18.86 6.96 17.53
CA ARG A 195 -19.16 8.37 17.24
C ARG A 195 -20.39 8.55 16.38
N PHE A 196 -20.61 7.71 15.37
CA PHE A 196 -21.59 7.92 14.31
C PHE A 196 -22.66 6.84 14.21
N GLY A 197 -22.56 5.77 14.99
CA GLY A 197 -23.55 4.70 15.01
C GLY A 197 -23.73 3.97 13.68
N ASP A 198 -24.98 3.70 13.34
CA ASP A 198 -25.35 2.85 12.20
C ASP A 198 -25.14 3.48 10.82
N ILE A 199 -24.86 4.79 10.74
CA ILE A 199 -24.53 5.42 9.44
C ILE A 199 -23.13 5.07 8.92
N VAL A 200 -22.38 4.25 9.67
CA VAL A 200 -21.04 3.76 9.27
C VAL A 200 -21.16 2.41 8.59
N ALA A 201 -20.72 2.32 7.34
CA ALA A 201 -20.52 1.08 6.60
C ALA A 201 -19.05 0.65 6.62
N ILE A 202 -18.79 -0.66 6.62
CA ILE A 202 -17.44 -1.21 6.66
C ILE A 202 -17.20 -2.08 5.45
N LEU A 203 -16.08 -1.81 4.72
CA LEU A 203 -15.72 -2.56 3.52
C LEU A 203 -14.28 -3.10 3.60
N HIS A 204 -14.14 -4.44 3.76
CA HIS A 204 -12.84 -5.13 3.75
C HIS A 204 -12.94 -6.54 3.15
N SER A 205 -11.78 -7.16 2.90
CA SER A 205 -11.66 -8.46 2.23
C SER A 205 -12.19 -9.62 3.08
N SER A 206 -12.15 -9.51 4.43
CA SER A 206 -12.61 -10.57 5.34
C SER A 206 -14.13 -10.62 5.54
N LEU A 207 -14.89 -9.66 5.01
CA LEU A 207 -16.36 -9.75 5.00
C LEU A 207 -16.82 -10.89 4.11
N GLY A 208 -17.80 -11.65 4.58
CA GLY A 208 -18.53 -12.61 3.76
C GLY A 208 -19.24 -11.93 2.59
N ASP A 209 -19.54 -12.69 1.54
CA ASP A 209 -20.19 -12.13 0.33
C ASP A 209 -21.58 -11.54 0.63
N ALA A 210 -22.30 -12.08 1.61
CA ALA A 210 -23.60 -11.55 2.04
C ALA A 210 -23.45 -10.22 2.79
N GLU A 211 -22.54 -10.15 3.76
CA GLU A 211 -22.26 -8.93 4.53
C GLU A 211 -21.76 -7.79 3.63
N ARG A 212 -20.85 -8.12 2.70
CA ARG A 212 -20.34 -7.14 1.75
C ARG A 212 -21.41 -6.58 0.83
N ARG A 213 -22.42 -7.38 0.46
CA ARG A 213 -23.57 -6.92 -0.32
C ARG A 213 -24.48 -6.01 0.51
N ASP A 214 -24.79 -6.41 1.73
CA ASP A 214 -25.64 -5.63 2.64
C ASP A 214 -25.03 -4.23 2.87
N GLU A 215 -23.73 -4.16 3.16
CA GLU A 215 -23.04 -2.86 3.33
C GLU A 215 -23.06 -2.03 2.03
N ARG A 216 -22.85 -2.63 0.86
CA ARG A 216 -22.95 -1.93 -0.42
C ARG A 216 -24.35 -1.41 -0.72
N ASP A 217 -25.36 -2.21 -0.43
CA ASP A 217 -26.76 -1.83 -0.62
C ASP A 217 -27.15 -0.68 0.33
N ARG A 218 -26.68 -0.68 1.58
CA ARG A 218 -26.85 0.42 2.54
C ARG A 218 -26.22 1.71 2.04
N ILE A 219 -25.00 1.63 1.50
CA ILE A 219 -24.29 2.79 0.89
C ILE A 219 -25.09 3.32 -0.30
N ALA A 220 -25.51 2.45 -1.22
CA ALA A 220 -26.23 2.85 -2.44
C ALA A 220 -27.59 3.49 -2.13
N ARG A 221 -28.27 3.04 -1.05
CA ARG A 221 -29.54 3.62 -0.57
C ARG A 221 -29.36 4.90 0.26
N GLY A 222 -28.11 5.29 0.58
CA GLY A 222 -27.83 6.46 1.42
C GLY A 222 -28.09 6.24 2.92
N GLU A 223 -28.32 5.00 3.35
CA GLU A 223 -28.45 4.63 4.77
C GLU A 223 -27.11 4.71 5.50
N ALA A 224 -26.02 4.39 4.80
CA ALA A 224 -24.68 4.63 5.29
C ALA A 224 -24.07 5.86 4.59
N ARG A 225 -23.60 6.80 5.39
CA ARG A 225 -23.02 8.09 4.96
C ARG A 225 -21.53 8.20 5.26
N ILE A 226 -20.98 7.29 6.02
CA ILE A 226 -19.56 7.11 6.27
C ILE A 226 -19.17 5.72 5.83
N VAL A 227 -18.13 5.60 5.01
CA VAL A 227 -17.53 4.31 4.64
C VAL A 227 -16.14 4.24 5.21
N VAL A 228 -15.86 3.27 6.06
CA VAL A 228 -14.51 2.94 6.52
C VAL A 228 -14.10 1.62 5.87
N GLY A 229 -12.94 1.60 5.21
CA GLY A 229 -12.55 0.38 4.53
C GLY A 229 -11.13 0.34 4.00
N ALA A 230 -10.76 -0.84 3.46
CA ALA A 230 -9.49 -1.02 2.78
C ALA A 230 -9.48 -0.30 1.44
N ARG A 231 -8.36 -0.37 0.71
CA ARG A 231 -8.16 0.31 -0.58
C ARG A 231 -9.35 0.25 -1.55
N SER A 232 -10.09 -0.86 -1.60
CA SER A 232 -11.25 -1.01 -2.50
C SER A 232 -12.46 -0.16 -2.09
N ALA A 233 -12.50 0.36 -0.86
CA ALA A 233 -13.56 1.24 -0.40
C ALA A 233 -13.58 2.59 -1.17
N VAL A 234 -12.48 2.95 -1.83
CA VAL A 234 -12.42 4.12 -2.72
C VAL A 234 -13.45 4.07 -3.86
N PHE A 235 -13.97 2.87 -4.19
CA PHE A 235 -15.01 2.65 -5.20
C PHE A 235 -16.43 2.49 -4.62
N ALA A 236 -16.63 2.80 -3.33
CA ALA A 236 -17.96 2.73 -2.72
C ALA A 236 -18.97 3.58 -3.52
N ALA A 237 -20.15 3.02 -3.81
CA ALA A 237 -21.18 3.65 -4.64
C ALA A 237 -21.94 4.75 -3.85
N MET A 238 -21.22 5.59 -3.15
CA MET A 238 -21.73 6.72 -2.39
C MET A 238 -21.92 7.93 -3.31
N ARG A 239 -23.05 8.60 -3.17
CA ARG A 239 -23.35 9.87 -3.87
C ARG A 239 -22.98 11.05 -2.97
N GLY A 240 -22.48 12.14 -3.58
CA GLY A 240 -22.17 13.38 -2.85
C GLY A 240 -21.04 13.21 -1.84
N VAL A 241 -19.94 12.59 -2.24
CA VAL A 241 -18.75 12.46 -1.40
C VAL A 241 -18.10 13.83 -1.24
N GLY A 242 -17.98 14.33 0.00
CA GLY A 242 -17.28 15.57 0.31
C GLY A 242 -15.90 15.38 0.92
N LEU A 243 -15.65 14.21 1.55
CA LEU A 243 -14.38 13.94 2.21
C LEU A 243 -13.87 12.54 1.90
N ILE A 244 -12.59 12.44 1.55
CA ILE A 244 -11.88 11.17 1.41
C ILE A 244 -10.64 11.20 2.29
N GLY A 245 -10.68 10.48 3.43
CA GLY A 245 -9.53 10.27 4.31
C GLY A 245 -8.69 9.08 3.84
N VAL A 246 -7.38 9.18 3.89
CA VAL A 246 -6.43 8.09 3.67
C VAL A 246 -5.50 8.03 4.87
N ASP A 247 -5.81 7.18 5.83
CA ASP A 247 -4.99 7.03 7.04
C ASP A 247 -3.80 6.12 6.78
N GLU A 248 -2.67 6.39 7.46
CA GLU A 248 -1.38 5.71 7.23
C GLU A 248 -1.01 5.68 5.73
N GLU A 249 -1.07 6.87 5.07
CA GLU A 249 -0.94 7.01 3.61
C GLU A 249 0.37 6.44 3.03
N HIS A 250 1.40 6.30 3.86
CA HIS A 250 2.68 5.69 3.50
C HIS A 250 2.57 4.17 3.25
N ASP A 251 1.46 3.51 3.67
CA ASP A 251 1.36 2.05 3.60
C ASP A 251 1.29 1.54 2.15
N SER A 252 2.14 0.57 1.84
CA SER A 252 2.17 -0.09 0.53
C SER A 252 0.90 -0.88 0.20
N ALA A 253 0.06 -1.22 1.19
CA ALA A 253 -1.20 -1.94 1.01
C ALA A 253 -2.23 -1.19 0.15
N PHE A 254 -2.07 0.14 -0.02
CA PHE A 254 -2.92 0.92 -0.91
C PHE A 254 -2.67 0.64 -2.41
N LYS A 255 -1.56 0.00 -2.76
CA LYS A 255 -1.28 -0.46 -4.12
C LYS A 255 -1.90 -1.83 -4.38
N GLN A 256 -2.64 -1.98 -5.48
CA GLN A 256 -3.20 -3.24 -5.95
C GLN A 256 -2.14 -4.05 -6.71
N GLU A 257 -1.96 -5.32 -6.37
CA GLU A 257 -1.00 -6.20 -7.04
C GLU A 257 -1.56 -6.89 -8.30
N SER A 258 -2.89 -7.05 -8.39
CA SER A 258 -3.57 -7.60 -9.56
C SER A 258 -4.06 -6.50 -10.51
N ASP A 259 -4.29 -6.84 -11.78
CA ASP A 259 -4.78 -5.91 -12.79
C ASP A 259 -6.29 -5.58 -12.57
N PRO A 260 -6.63 -4.28 -12.53
CA PRO A 260 -5.79 -3.08 -12.67
C PRO A 260 -4.93 -2.82 -11.43
N ARG A 261 -3.64 -2.53 -11.65
CA ARG A 261 -2.66 -2.26 -10.60
C ARG A 261 -2.74 -0.82 -10.10
N TYR A 262 -3.90 -0.42 -9.64
CA TYR A 262 -4.12 0.94 -9.15
C TYR A 262 -3.51 1.19 -7.77
N ASP A 263 -3.24 2.46 -7.51
CA ASP A 263 -2.93 2.97 -6.18
C ASP A 263 -4.16 3.72 -5.64
N ALA A 264 -4.70 3.28 -4.52
CA ALA A 264 -5.93 3.86 -3.95
C ALA A 264 -5.77 5.34 -3.58
N ARG A 265 -4.55 5.79 -3.28
CA ARG A 265 -4.23 7.21 -3.02
C ARG A 265 -4.42 8.06 -4.27
N THR A 266 -3.88 7.59 -5.40
CA THR A 266 -4.05 8.24 -6.71
C THR A 266 -5.50 8.20 -7.18
N VAL A 267 -6.21 7.10 -6.91
CA VAL A 267 -7.65 6.98 -7.21
C VAL A 267 -8.46 7.91 -6.31
N ALA A 268 -8.13 8.02 -5.01
CA ALA A 268 -8.78 8.95 -4.08
C ALA A 268 -8.60 10.42 -4.52
N ALA A 269 -7.37 10.78 -4.93
CA ALA A 269 -7.09 12.10 -5.49
C ALA A 269 -7.95 12.39 -6.75
N LYS A 270 -8.01 11.42 -7.67
CA LYS A 270 -8.82 11.58 -8.88
C LYS A 270 -10.32 11.63 -8.57
N ARG A 271 -10.79 10.80 -7.65
CA ARG A 271 -12.18 10.83 -7.20
C ARG A 271 -12.54 12.14 -6.55
N ALA A 272 -11.70 12.65 -5.64
CA ALA A 272 -11.87 13.95 -5.00
C ALA A 272 -12.00 15.06 -6.05
N ALA A 273 -11.12 15.10 -7.05
CA ALA A 273 -11.18 16.08 -8.13
C ALA A 273 -12.45 15.95 -9.01
N LEU A 274 -13.02 14.76 -9.18
CA LEU A 274 -14.26 14.55 -9.94
C LEU A 274 -15.52 14.95 -9.15
N GLU A 275 -15.48 14.83 -7.83
CA GLU A 275 -16.62 15.08 -6.96
C GLU A 275 -16.53 16.41 -6.18
N GLY A 276 -15.45 17.19 -6.36
CA GLY A 276 -15.20 18.43 -5.59
C GLY A 276 -14.89 18.15 -4.11
N ALA A 277 -14.48 16.93 -3.77
CA ALA A 277 -14.26 16.49 -2.40
C ALA A 277 -12.87 16.88 -1.88
N VAL A 278 -12.73 17.03 -0.57
CA VAL A 278 -11.42 17.17 0.09
C VAL A 278 -10.79 15.82 0.31
N ALA A 279 -9.52 15.65 -0.07
CA ALA A 279 -8.74 14.45 0.20
C ALA A 279 -7.70 14.73 1.30
N VAL A 280 -7.77 13.98 2.41
CA VAL A 280 -6.86 14.12 3.57
C VAL A 280 -6.01 12.88 3.69
N TYR A 281 -4.69 13.05 3.59
CA TYR A 281 -3.70 11.98 3.67
C TYR A 281 -2.96 12.06 4.99
N GLY A 282 -3.19 11.11 5.89
CA GLY A 282 -2.59 11.12 7.23
C GLY A 282 -1.42 10.17 7.37
N SER A 283 -0.34 10.63 7.97
CA SER A 283 0.81 9.78 8.27
C SER A 283 1.68 10.34 9.40
N ALA A 284 2.33 9.44 10.13
CA ALA A 284 3.44 9.79 11.02
C ALA A 284 4.78 9.85 10.27
N THR A 285 4.85 9.20 9.13
CA THR A 285 6.03 9.09 8.27
C THR A 285 5.58 9.26 6.82
N PRO A 286 5.23 10.49 6.40
CA PRO A 286 4.70 10.75 5.06
C PRO A 286 5.63 10.24 3.96
N ARG A 287 5.03 9.91 2.81
CA ARG A 287 5.79 9.60 1.61
C ARG A 287 6.43 10.88 1.06
N PRO A 288 7.65 10.80 0.49
CA PRO A 288 8.28 11.94 -0.19
C PRO A 288 7.37 12.56 -1.25
N GLU A 289 6.55 11.75 -1.96
CA GLU A 289 5.62 12.24 -2.97
C GLU A 289 4.50 13.13 -2.37
N SER A 290 3.96 12.75 -1.23
CA SER A 290 2.93 13.52 -0.52
C SER A 290 3.53 14.76 0.13
N TRP A 291 4.69 14.62 0.78
CA TRP A 291 5.41 15.71 1.43
C TRP A 291 5.77 16.84 0.47
N ALA A 292 6.20 16.51 -0.76
CA ALA A 292 6.63 17.49 -1.75
C ALA A 292 5.47 18.24 -2.44
N ARG A 293 4.28 17.63 -2.50
CA ARG A 293 3.20 18.12 -3.38
C ARG A 293 1.96 18.62 -2.65
N LEU A 294 1.71 18.15 -1.42
CA LEU A 294 0.46 18.45 -0.73
C LEU A 294 0.62 19.62 0.24
N ARG A 295 -0.47 20.35 0.45
CA ARG A 295 -0.57 21.34 1.53
C ARG A 295 -0.51 20.63 2.88
N ARG A 296 0.41 21.02 3.75
CA ARG A 296 0.65 20.35 5.02
C ARG A 296 -0.16 20.95 6.15
N SER A 297 -0.69 20.08 7.00
CA SER A 297 -1.25 20.40 8.31
C SER A 297 -0.53 19.52 9.34
N SER A 298 0.18 20.14 10.27
CA SER A 298 1.11 19.43 11.17
C SER A 298 0.56 19.36 12.57
N LEU A 299 0.58 18.17 13.17
CA LEU A 299 0.34 17.93 14.60
C LEU A 299 1.70 17.74 15.26
N ALA A 300 2.19 18.77 15.95
CA ALA A 300 3.59 18.82 16.40
C ALA A 300 3.95 17.76 17.45
N ALA A 301 3.03 17.39 18.32
CA ALA A 301 3.31 16.56 19.47
C ALA A 301 2.41 15.33 19.58
N ARG A 302 2.94 14.30 20.25
CA ARG A 302 2.16 13.16 20.72
C ARG A 302 1.36 13.57 21.96
N ILE A 303 0.12 13.12 22.05
CA ILE A 303 -0.73 13.35 23.24
C ILE A 303 -0.27 12.40 24.37
N GLY A 304 -0.07 12.94 25.56
CA GLY A 304 0.34 12.20 26.74
C GLY A 304 1.87 12.03 26.84
N VAL A 305 2.36 10.78 26.79
CA VAL A 305 3.78 10.47 27.00
C VAL A 305 4.62 10.82 25.76
N ALA A 306 5.79 11.42 25.96
CA ALA A 306 6.74 11.74 24.88
C ALA A 306 7.19 10.50 24.08
N MET A 307 7.68 10.72 22.87
CA MET A 307 8.25 9.64 22.05
C MET A 307 9.45 8.99 22.78
N PRO A 308 9.57 7.65 22.75
CA PRO A 308 10.66 6.94 23.41
C PRO A 308 12.00 7.23 22.73
N ARG A 309 13.06 7.19 23.53
CA ARG A 309 14.43 7.28 22.99
C ARG A 309 14.76 6.05 22.15
N VAL A 310 15.25 6.27 20.94
CA VAL A 310 15.76 5.22 20.07
C VAL A 310 17.29 5.14 20.24
N ARG A 311 17.80 3.94 20.52
CA ARG A 311 19.23 3.67 20.63
C ARG A 311 19.66 2.72 19.52
N LEU A 312 20.70 3.10 18.80
CA LEU A 312 21.38 2.20 17.85
C LEU A 312 22.34 1.28 18.62
N VAL A 313 22.36 0.02 18.21
CA VAL A 313 23.31 -1.00 18.66
C VAL A 313 24.20 -1.34 17.48
N ASP A 314 25.47 -0.98 17.57
CA ASP A 314 26.46 -1.19 16.51
C ASP A 314 26.95 -2.65 16.53
N LEU A 315 26.40 -3.48 15.65
CA LEU A 315 26.74 -4.89 15.56
C LEU A 315 28.18 -5.19 15.09
N ARG A 316 28.94 -4.18 14.67
CA ARG A 316 30.37 -4.33 14.38
C ARG A 316 31.19 -4.46 15.66
N ARG A 317 30.64 -3.98 16.80
CA ARG A 317 31.28 -3.95 18.12
C ARG A 317 30.66 -4.90 19.12
N GLU A 318 29.51 -5.48 18.77
CA GLU A 318 28.73 -6.35 19.66
C GLU A 318 28.74 -7.78 19.16
N ALA A 319 28.92 -8.71 20.08
CA ALA A 319 28.79 -10.15 19.80
C ALA A 319 27.32 -10.61 19.95
N GLY A 320 27.02 -11.80 19.46
CA GLY A 320 25.76 -12.49 19.74
C GLY A 320 24.62 -12.21 18.76
N TYR A 321 24.92 -11.88 17.49
CA TYR A 321 23.87 -11.77 16.47
C TYR A 321 23.07 -13.11 16.32
N PRO A 322 21.71 -13.08 16.31
CA PRO A 322 20.81 -11.92 16.22
C PRO A 322 20.45 -11.24 17.55
N LEU A 323 20.84 -11.78 18.70
CA LEU A 323 20.61 -11.20 20.03
C LEU A 323 21.92 -10.64 20.56
N SER A 324 22.18 -9.35 20.32
CA SER A 324 23.33 -8.67 20.90
C SER A 324 23.23 -8.57 22.44
N ALA A 325 24.35 -8.41 23.12
CA ALA A 325 24.37 -8.26 24.57
C ALA A 325 23.45 -7.12 25.07
N PRO A 326 23.41 -5.92 24.46
CA PRO A 326 22.45 -4.88 24.85
C PRO A 326 20.98 -5.26 24.70
N LEU A 327 20.62 -5.99 23.62
CA LEU A 327 19.23 -6.46 23.42
C LEU A 327 18.89 -7.56 24.42
N LEU A 328 19.79 -8.51 24.65
CA LEU A 328 19.61 -9.59 25.61
C LEU A 328 19.45 -9.05 27.03
N GLY A 329 20.28 -8.09 27.43
CA GLY A 329 20.17 -7.42 28.73
C GLY A 329 18.85 -6.63 28.89
N ALA A 330 18.39 -5.96 27.84
CA ALA A 330 17.10 -5.25 27.86
C ALA A 330 15.89 -6.21 27.97
N LEU A 331 15.97 -7.40 27.35
CA LEU A 331 14.95 -8.45 27.47
C LEU A 331 15.01 -9.14 28.83
N GLY A 332 16.22 -9.36 29.39
CA GLY A 332 16.41 -9.89 30.74
C GLY A 332 15.74 -9.03 31.82
N GLY A 333 15.83 -7.70 31.69
CA GLY A 333 15.12 -6.80 32.59
C GLY A 333 13.59 -6.97 32.58
N LEU A 334 13.00 -7.43 31.46
CA LEU A 334 11.56 -7.74 31.40
C LEU A 334 11.21 -9.05 32.11
N VAL A 335 12.17 -9.96 32.26
CA VAL A 335 11.99 -11.18 33.08
C VAL A 335 11.94 -10.82 34.55
N GLU A 336 12.76 -9.85 35.00
CA GLU A 336 12.83 -9.40 36.39
C GLU A 336 11.64 -8.49 36.76
N ASP A 337 11.43 -7.42 35.97
CA ASP A 337 10.47 -6.36 36.28
C ASP A 337 9.04 -6.65 35.74
N GLY A 338 8.87 -7.67 34.92
CA GLY A 338 7.68 -7.86 34.12
C GLY A 338 7.63 -6.93 32.90
N GLY A 339 6.70 -7.18 32.02
CA GLY A 339 6.47 -6.35 30.84
C GLY A 339 6.56 -7.08 29.51
N ARG A 340 6.31 -6.34 28.45
CA ARG A 340 6.18 -6.89 27.09
C ARG A 340 7.17 -6.25 26.13
N ALA A 341 7.69 -7.07 25.21
CA ALA A 341 8.55 -6.60 24.14
C ALA A 341 7.95 -6.87 22.75
N ILE A 342 8.30 -6.04 21.79
CA ILE A 342 8.07 -6.29 20.36
C ILE A 342 9.44 -6.41 19.68
N LEU A 343 9.71 -7.57 19.06
CA LEU A 343 10.89 -7.78 18.23
C LEU A 343 10.50 -7.84 16.75
N LEU A 344 10.98 -6.86 16.02
CA LEU A 344 10.72 -6.73 14.60
C LEU A 344 11.88 -7.33 13.80
N LEU A 345 11.54 -8.29 12.94
CA LEU A 345 12.41 -8.84 11.91
C LEU A 345 11.94 -8.38 10.55
N ASN A 346 12.88 -8.04 9.68
CA ASN A 346 12.53 -7.81 8.30
C ASN A 346 12.09 -9.11 7.60
N ARG A 347 11.29 -8.98 6.54
CA ARG A 347 10.56 -10.04 5.84
C ARG A 347 11.50 -11.18 5.40
N ARG A 348 11.06 -12.44 5.54
CA ARG A 348 11.68 -13.61 4.91
C ARG A 348 11.69 -13.48 3.38
N GLY A 349 12.75 -13.99 2.73
CA GLY A 349 12.83 -14.05 1.26
C GLY A 349 13.25 -12.76 0.59
N VAL A 350 13.90 -11.88 1.31
CA VAL A 350 14.61 -10.74 0.71
C VAL A 350 15.76 -11.29 -0.13
N ALA A 351 15.95 -10.71 -1.30
CA ALA A 351 17.07 -11.03 -2.18
C ALA A 351 18.39 -10.90 -1.40
N PRO A 352 19.25 -11.90 -1.43
CA PRO A 352 20.50 -11.87 -0.67
C PRO A 352 21.37 -10.72 -1.16
N ALA A 353 21.68 -9.78 -0.28
CA ALA A 353 22.68 -8.75 -0.51
C ALA A 353 23.99 -9.14 0.20
N VAL A 354 25.08 -8.62 -0.29
CA VAL A 354 26.41 -8.80 0.32
C VAL A 354 26.79 -7.52 1.04
N HIS A 355 27.13 -7.64 2.33
CA HIS A 355 27.65 -6.54 3.12
C HIS A 355 28.98 -6.90 3.82
N CYS A 356 29.75 -5.93 4.15
CA CYS A 356 30.96 -6.07 4.95
C CYS A 356 30.61 -6.01 6.45
N ARG A 357 30.95 -7.04 7.23
CA ARG A 357 30.74 -7.04 8.68
C ARG A 357 31.65 -6.06 9.41
N ALA A 358 32.83 -5.78 8.87
CA ALA A 358 33.80 -4.88 9.50
C ALA A 358 33.38 -3.41 9.41
N CYS A 359 32.87 -2.93 8.24
CA CYS A 359 32.49 -1.53 8.06
C CYS A 359 30.99 -1.30 7.80
N GLY A 360 30.20 -2.35 7.64
CA GLY A 360 28.76 -2.27 7.40
C GLY A 360 28.35 -1.95 5.95
N VAL A 361 29.26 -1.61 5.06
CA VAL A 361 28.94 -1.18 3.68
C VAL A 361 28.36 -2.33 2.88
N SER A 362 27.19 -2.11 2.28
CA SER A 362 26.59 -3.00 1.28
C SER A 362 26.94 -2.55 -0.14
N ARG A 363 27.05 -3.51 -1.06
CA ARG A 363 27.30 -3.21 -2.49
C ARG A 363 26.07 -2.58 -3.12
N ARG A 364 26.27 -1.40 -3.74
CA ARG A 364 25.19 -0.65 -4.43
C ARG A 364 25.57 -0.42 -5.89
N CYS A 365 24.56 -0.36 -6.75
CA CYS A 365 24.74 -0.01 -8.15
C CYS A 365 25.09 1.47 -8.28
N ALA A 366 26.22 1.77 -8.94
CA ALA A 366 26.66 3.15 -9.14
C ALA A 366 25.72 4.02 -9.99
N LEU A 367 24.90 3.38 -10.85
CA LEU A 367 23.97 4.08 -11.74
C LEU A 367 22.57 4.31 -11.13
N CYS A 368 22.14 3.42 -10.24
CA CYS A 368 20.75 3.40 -9.72
C CYS A 368 20.67 3.67 -8.21
N ASP A 369 21.80 3.65 -7.52
CA ASP A 369 21.89 3.78 -6.06
C ASP A 369 20.96 2.83 -5.30
N VAL A 370 20.82 1.60 -5.80
CA VAL A 370 20.10 0.49 -5.13
C VAL A 370 21.08 -0.62 -4.80
N ALA A 371 20.78 -1.41 -3.76
CA ALA A 371 21.60 -2.56 -3.40
C ALA A 371 21.65 -3.58 -4.55
N LEU A 372 22.83 -4.15 -4.78
CA LEU A 372 23.01 -5.26 -5.72
C LEU A 372 22.54 -6.56 -5.07
N THR A 373 21.91 -7.41 -5.86
CA THR A 373 21.39 -8.70 -5.42
C THR A 373 22.35 -9.83 -5.85
N LEU A 374 22.72 -10.68 -4.93
CA LEU A 374 23.48 -11.89 -5.21
C LEU A 374 22.56 -12.96 -5.80
N HIS A 375 22.88 -13.44 -6.99
CA HIS A 375 22.18 -14.55 -7.65
C HIS A 375 22.88 -15.89 -7.43
N SER A 376 22.26 -16.97 -7.93
CA SER A 376 22.78 -18.33 -7.78
C SER A 376 24.03 -18.63 -8.60
N ASP A 377 24.42 -17.74 -9.48
CA ASP A 377 25.64 -17.76 -10.28
C ASP A 377 26.83 -17.08 -9.58
N ASP A 378 26.66 -16.69 -8.30
CA ASP A 378 27.61 -15.92 -7.49
C ASP A 378 27.99 -14.56 -8.10
N VAL A 379 27.10 -13.99 -8.92
CA VAL A 379 27.20 -12.64 -9.50
C VAL A 379 26.23 -11.70 -8.82
N LEU A 380 26.65 -10.47 -8.60
CA LEU A 380 25.84 -9.38 -8.08
C LEU A 380 25.13 -8.66 -9.23
N HIS A 381 23.81 -8.57 -9.21
CA HIS A 381 22.99 -7.96 -10.25
C HIS A 381 22.19 -6.77 -9.75
N CYS A 382 22.13 -5.71 -10.54
CA CYS A 382 21.19 -4.62 -10.35
C CYS A 382 19.85 -4.96 -11.03
N HIS A 383 18.79 -5.09 -10.27
CA HIS A 383 17.47 -5.38 -10.82
C HIS A 383 16.86 -4.21 -11.59
N HIS A 384 17.40 -2.97 -11.46
CA HIS A 384 16.89 -1.80 -12.17
C HIS A 384 17.46 -1.67 -13.58
N CYS A 385 18.79 -1.60 -13.71
CA CYS A 385 19.44 -1.36 -15.01
C CYS A 385 20.05 -2.60 -15.66
N GLY A 386 20.18 -3.71 -14.94
CA GLY A 386 20.81 -4.93 -15.43
C GLY A 386 22.33 -4.95 -15.27
N HIS A 387 22.94 -3.92 -14.65
CA HIS A 387 24.38 -3.96 -14.32
C HIS A 387 24.70 -5.21 -13.50
N SER A 388 25.83 -5.85 -13.79
CA SER A 388 26.31 -7.02 -13.07
C SER A 388 27.80 -6.96 -12.81
N GLU A 389 28.22 -7.45 -11.65
CA GLU A 389 29.62 -7.52 -11.24
C GLU A 389 29.86 -8.77 -10.39
N PRO A 390 31.08 -9.34 -10.39
CA PRO A 390 31.40 -10.46 -9.50
C PRO A 390 31.40 -10.00 -8.03
N VAL A 391 31.20 -10.93 -7.10
CA VAL A 391 31.40 -10.65 -5.68
C VAL A 391 32.88 -10.33 -5.46
N PRO A 392 33.21 -9.14 -4.93
CA PRO A 392 34.61 -8.78 -4.72
C PRO A 392 35.23 -9.68 -3.63
N PRO A 393 36.51 -10.08 -3.74
CA PRO A 393 37.18 -10.89 -2.72
C PRO A 393 37.40 -10.14 -1.41
N GLN A 394 37.40 -8.82 -1.45
CA GLN A 394 37.58 -7.93 -0.30
C GLN A 394 36.62 -6.75 -0.40
N CYS A 395 36.24 -6.18 0.74
CA CYS A 395 35.41 -4.98 0.78
C CYS A 395 36.14 -3.79 0.10
N PRO A 396 35.57 -3.19 -0.94
CA PRO A 396 36.22 -2.05 -1.62
C PRO A 396 36.35 -0.80 -0.74
N ALA A 397 35.56 -0.71 0.34
CA ALA A 397 35.57 0.45 1.23
C ALA A 397 36.64 0.35 2.34
N CYS A 398 36.89 -0.86 2.89
CA CYS A 398 37.81 -1.01 4.04
C CYS A 398 38.86 -2.12 3.89
N GLY A 399 38.85 -2.88 2.77
CA GLY A 399 39.81 -3.97 2.51
C GLY A 399 39.53 -5.26 3.29
N SER A 400 38.54 -5.33 4.15
CA SER A 400 38.21 -6.53 4.94
C SER A 400 37.69 -7.66 4.04
N VAL A 401 38.04 -8.90 4.40
CA VAL A 401 37.52 -10.13 3.77
C VAL A 401 36.20 -10.61 4.38
N GLU A 402 35.70 -9.95 5.41
CA GLU A 402 34.49 -10.33 6.14
C GLU A 402 33.21 -9.94 5.39
N LEU A 403 33.08 -10.43 4.18
CA LEU A 403 31.86 -10.26 3.39
C LEU A 403 30.83 -11.35 3.76
N ALA A 404 29.61 -10.93 4.07
CA ALA A 404 28.55 -11.83 4.51
C ALA A 404 27.23 -11.57 3.79
N ARG A 405 26.40 -12.63 3.68
CA ARG A 405 25.00 -12.53 3.25
C ARG A 405 24.15 -12.01 4.42
N ILE A 406 23.28 -11.04 4.17
CA ILE A 406 22.40 -10.45 5.19
C ILE A 406 21.18 -11.34 5.43
N GLY A 407 20.75 -11.42 6.67
CA GLY A 407 19.45 -11.91 7.13
C GLY A 407 19.49 -12.90 8.30
N ALA A 408 18.78 -12.53 9.39
CA ALA A 408 18.45 -13.47 10.46
C ALA A 408 17.09 -14.12 10.19
N GLY A 409 17.02 -15.44 10.21
CA GLY A 409 15.73 -16.14 10.15
C GLY A 409 14.95 -16.02 11.46
N THR A 410 13.62 -15.90 11.42
CA THR A 410 12.75 -15.90 12.61
C THR A 410 12.96 -17.14 13.49
N GLN A 411 13.19 -18.29 12.89
CA GLN A 411 13.47 -19.54 13.61
C GLN A 411 14.74 -19.45 14.45
N ARG A 412 15.82 -18.88 13.89
CA ARG A 412 17.07 -18.72 14.65
C ARG A 412 16.87 -17.78 15.84
N LEU A 413 16.14 -16.68 15.66
CA LEU A 413 15.82 -15.77 16.75
C LEU A 413 14.99 -16.44 17.85
N GLU A 414 13.98 -17.23 17.48
CA GLU A 414 13.15 -18.01 18.43
C GLU A 414 14.00 -19.00 19.23
N THR A 415 14.89 -19.76 18.56
CA THR A 415 15.80 -20.71 19.23
C THR A 415 16.76 -20.01 20.20
N GLU A 416 17.31 -18.85 19.80
CA GLU A 416 18.21 -18.10 20.69
C GLU A 416 17.46 -17.50 21.90
N LEU A 417 16.22 -17.03 21.71
CA LEU A 417 15.37 -16.56 22.81
C LEU A 417 15.01 -17.70 23.76
N GLU A 418 14.67 -18.88 23.24
CA GLU A 418 14.34 -20.04 24.05
C GLU A 418 15.51 -20.49 24.92
N ARG A 419 16.70 -20.45 24.36
CA ARG A 419 17.91 -20.86 25.07
C ARG A 419 18.31 -19.85 26.17
N ASN A 420 18.21 -18.55 25.90
CA ASN A 420 18.72 -17.51 26.79
C ASN A 420 17.68 -16.94 27.76
N LEU A 421 16.39 -16.96 27.41
CA LEU A 421 15.29 -16.37 28.17
C LEU A 421 14.03 -17.25 28.10
N PRO A 422 14.08 -18.48 28.66
CA PRO A 422 12.96 -19.43 28.61
C PRO A 422 11.70 -18.92 29.32
N GLU A 423 11.81 -18.00 30.28
CA GLU A 423 10.71 -17.44 31.05
C GLU A 423 9.83 -16.47 30.27
N LEU A 424 10.31 -15.93 29.15
CA LEU A 424 9.51 -15.04 28.29
C LEU A 424 8.57 -15.86 27.40
N GLU A 425 7.28 -15.58 27.46
CA GLU A 425 6.33 -16.16 26.50
C GLU A 425 6.63 -15.64 25.10
N ARG A 426 6.92 -16.55 24.16
CA ARG A 426 7.21 -16.23 22.75
C ARG A 426 5.94 -16.32 21.92
N ILE A 427 5.51 -15.21 21.36
CA ILE A 427 4.33 -15.13 20.51
C ILE A 427 4.79 -14.71 19.11
N ARG A 428 4.57 -15.57 18.14
CA ARG A 428 4.96 -15.30 16.76
C ARG A 428 3.78 -14.75 15.95
N LEU A 429 4.04 -13.68 15.20
CA LEU A 429 3.08 -13.03 14.32
C LEU A 429 3.74 -12.63 13.01
N ASP A 430 3.83 -13.56 12.08
CA ASP A 430 4.28 -13.29 10.71
C ASP A 430 3.15 -13.51 9.70
N ALA A 431 3.44 -13.27 8.42
CA ALA A 431 2.47 -13.39 7.34
C ALA A 431 1.88 -14.80 7.20
N ASP A 432 2.62 -15.85 7.59
CA ASP A 432 2.16 -17.23 7.49
C ASP A 432 1.17 -17.55 8.61
N VAL A 433 1.42 -17.05 9.82
CA VAL A 433 0.49 -17.14 10.96
C VAL A 433 -0.77 -16.30 10.67
N ALA A 434 -0.60 -15.07 10.20
CA ALA A 434 -1.71 -14.16 9.96
C ALA A 434 -2.71 -14.62 8.86
N ARG A 435 -2.31 -15.54 7.98
CA ARG A 435 -3.21 -16.13 6.96
C ARG A 435 -4.27 -17.06 7.55
N ARG A 436 -4.08 -17.57 8.75
CA ARG A 436 -5.06 -18.47 9.40
C ARG A 436 -6.19 -17.63 9.99
N PRO A 437 -7.47 -17.94 9.71
CA PRO A 437 -8.60 -17.22 10.29
C PRO A 437 -8.50 -17.16 11.81
N GLY A 438 -8.63 -15.97 12.40
CA GLY A 438 -8.59 -15.76 13.85
C GLY A 438 -7.18 -15.70 14.48
N ALA A 439 -6.14 -16.23 13.84
CA ALA A 439 -4.81 -16.34 14.42
C ALA A 439 -4.19 -14.98 14.83
N LEU A 440 -4.44 -13.93 14.05
CA LEU A 440 -4.03 -12.57 14.41
C LEU A 440 -4.69 -12.13 15.72
N ARG A 441 -6.01 -12.29 15.84
CA ARG A 441 -6.77 -11.91 17.04
C ARG A 441 -6.29 -12.70 18.26
N ASP A 442 -6.08 -13.99 18.09
CA ASP A 442 -5.68 -14.89 19.18
C ASP A 442 -4.25 -14.58 19.66
N ALA A 443 -3.31 -14.33 18.72
CA ALA A 443 -1.95 -13.89 19.08
C ALA A 443 -1.94 -12.55 19.82
N LEU A 444 -2.76 -11.58 19.39
CA LEU A 444 -2.90 -10.29 20.05
C LEU A 444 -3.55 -10.41 21.43
N ALA A 445 -4.55 -11.27 21.59
CA ALA A 445 -5.20 -11.53 22.88
C ALA A 445 -4.22 -12.16 23.86
N ARG A 446 -3.47 -13.18 23.45
CA ARG A 446 -2.41 -13.80 24.26
C ARG A 446 -1.36 -12.78 24.70
N PHE A 447 -0.87 -11.96 23.74
CA PHE A 447 0.14 -10.94 24.03
C PHE A 447 -0.37 -9.88 25.03
N ARG A 448 -1.66 -9.53 24.99
CA ARG A 448 -2.25 -8.59 25.94
C ARG A 448 -2.44 -9.20 27.34
N ALA A 449 -2.73 -10.49 27.41
CA ALA A 449 -2.98 -11.20 28.67
C ALA A 449 -1.69 -11.60 29.40
N ALA A 450 -0.58 -11.74 28.69
CA ALA A 450 0.69 -12.17 29.26
C ALA A 450 1.36 -11.04 30.07
N ASP A 451 1.89 -11.37 31.24
CA ASP A 451 2.67 -10.44 32.09
C ASP A 451 4.08 -10.25 31.54
N ARG A 452 4.67 -11.31 30.98
CA ARG A 452 6.03 -11.36 30.43
C ARG A 452 6.00 -12.02 29.07
N ALA A 453 6.04 -11.22 28.01
CA ALA A 453 5.95 -11.76 26.66
C ALA A 453 6.79 -10.99 25.64
N VAL A 454 7.23 -11.71 24.63
CA VAL A 454 7.85 -11.16 23.44
C VAL A 454 7.02 -11.50 22.21
N LEU A 455 6.57 -10.46 21.50
CA LEU A 455 5.91 -10.58 20.20
C LEU A 455 6.96 -10.50 19.10
N ILE A 456 7.18 -11.61 18.42
CA ILE A 456 8.15 -11.71 17.32
C ILE A 456 7.40 -11.63 16.01
N GLY A 457 7.73 -10.66 15.16
CA GLY A 457 7.04 -10.55 13.89
C GLY A 457 7.76 -9.72 12.85
N THR A 458 7.11 -9.66 11.68
CA THR A 458 7.54 -8.80 10.57
C THR A 458 6.82 -7.46 10.63
N GLN A 459 6.73 -6.72 9.55
CA GLN A 459 6.05 -5.41 9.47
C GLN A 459 4.63 -5.38 10.07
N ILE A 460 3.96 -6.53 10.21
CA ILE A 460 2.63 -6.64 10.83
C ILE A 460 2.63 -6.12 12.26
N VAL A 461 3.68 -6.39 13.04
CA VAL A 461 3.76 -5.95 14.45
C VAL A 461 4.04 -4.45 14.60
N ALA A 462 4.56 -3.79 13.57
CA ALA A 462 4.78 -2.34 13.56
C ALA A 462 3.54 -1.56 13.13
N LYS A 463 2.54 -2.21 12.49
CA LYS A 463 1.39 -1.55 11.86
C LYS A 463 0.10 -1.69 12.66
N GLY A 464 -0.70 -0.62 12.69
CA GLY A 464 -2.15 -0.61 12.97
C GLY A 464 -2.65 -0.98 14.36
N HIS A 465 -1.87 -1.62 15.24
CA HIS A 465 -2.36 -2.10 16.52
C HIS A 465 -1.85 -1.29 17.71
N HIS A 466 -2.73 -1.05 18.68
CA HIS A 466 -2.33 -0.55 19.98
C HIS A 466 -1.96 -1.74 20.88
N PHE A 467 -0.73 -1.72 21.40
CA PHE A 467 -0.23 -2.70 22.35
C PHE A 467 0.02 -2.00 23.69
N PRO A 468 -0.89 -2.14 24.67
CA PRO A 468 -0.66 -1.55 25.99
C PRO A 468 0.49 -2.24 26.70
N GLY A 469 1.25 -1.47 27.51
CA GLY A 469 2.32 -2.01 28.34
C GLY A 469 3.56 -2.54 27.60
N VAL A 470 3.85 -2.06 26.40
CA VAL A 470 5.10 -2.39 25.68
C VAL A 470 6.24 -1.53 26.23
N ALA A 471 7.10 -2.14 27.01
CA ALA A 471 8.27 -1.49 27.61
C ALA A 471 9.48 -1.44 26.66
N LEU A 472 9.62 -2.45 25.79
CA LEU A 472 10.73 -2.57 24.84
C LEU A 472 10.21 -2.84 23.43
N ALA A 473 10.70 -2.07 22.46
CA ALA A 473 10.56 -2.40 21.04
C ALA A 473 11.95 -2.52 20.41
N ALA A 474 12.19 -3.51 19.57
CA ALA A 474 13.48 -3.64 18.92
C ALA A 474 13.39 -4.05 17.46
N VAL A 475 14.23 -3.43 16.62
CA VAL A 475 14.55 -3.90 15.27
C VAL A 475 15.77 -4.80 15.40
N VAL A 476 15.60 -6.09 15.10
CA VAL A 476 16.66 -7.09 15.28
C VAL A 476 17.75 -6.97 14.20
N ASP A 477 17.36 -6.54 13.00
CA ASP A 477 18.26 -6.37 11.86
C ASP A 477 17.71 -5.28 10.94
N ALA A 478 18.28 -4.07 11.02
CA ALA A 478 17.88 -2.96 10.17
C ALA A 478 18.52 -3.06 8.77
N ASP A 479 19.67 -3.73 8.65
CA ASP A 479 20.46 -3.82 7.42
C ASP A 479 19.74 -4.59 6.31
N THR A 480 18.92 -5.57 6.69
CA THR A 480 18.04 -6.27 5.75
C THR A 480 17.09 -5.30 5.03
N GLY A 481 16.58 -4.28 5.72
CA GLY A 481 15.74 -3.24 5.12
C GLY A 481 16.52 -2.30 4.20
N LEU A 482 17.68 -1.84 4.66
CA LEU A 482 18.58 -0.95 3.93
C LEU A 482 19.14 -1.57 2.65
N SER A 483 19.28 -2.90 2.62
CA SER A 483 19.84 -3.66 1.51
C SER A 483 18.80 -4.21 0.53
N LEU A 484 17.57 -3.72 0.58
CA LEU A 484 16.58 -4.05 -0.45
C LEU A 484 17.00 -3.44 -1.80
N PRO A 485 16.85 -4.19 -2.92
CA PRO A 485 17.15 -3.67 -4.25
C PRO A 485 16.03 -2.75 -4.77
N ASP A 486 15.68 -1.75 -4.00
CA ASP A 486 14.60 -0.81 -4.25
C ASP A 486 15.04 0.60 -3.82
N PHE A 487 14.77 1.60 -4.63
CA PHE A 487 15.12 2.99 -4.30
C PHE A 487 14.41 3.51 -3.04
N ARG A 488 13.31 2.87 -2.62
CA ARG A 488 12.57 3.15 -1.38
C ARG A 488 13.12 2.41 -0.15
N ALA A 489 14.24 1.70 -0.26
CA ALA A 489 14.78 0.91 0.85
C ALA A 489 15.04 1.76 2.11
N GLU A 490 15.64 2.94 1.92
CA GLU A 490 15.93 3.88 3.00
C GLU A 490 14.67 4.50 3.59
N GLU A 491 13.74 4.95 2.74
CA GLU A 491 12.41 5.44 3.15
C GLU A 491 11.69 4.40 4.02
N ARG A 492 11.62 3.15 3.56
CA ARG A 492 10.92 2.09 4.29
C ARG A 492 11.58 1.74 5.62
N THR A 493 12.91 1.77 5.66
CA THR A 493 13.65 1.51 6.89
C THR A 493 13.40 2.64 7.89
N PHE A 494 13.46 3.90 7.46
CA PHE A 494 13.11 5.05 8.29
C PHE A 494 11.68 4.94 8.84
N GLN A 495 10.70 4.68 7.96
CA GLN A 495 9.30 4.52 8.33
C GLN A 495 9.11 3.40 9.36
N LEU A 496 9.75 2.26 9.15
CA LEU A 496 9.63 1.09 10.00
C LEU A 496 10.16 1.34 11.41
N VAL A 497 11.35 1.96 11.53
CA VAL A 497 11.96 2.30 12.82
C VAL A 497 11.10 3.33 13.56
N THR A 498 10.67 4.38 12.87
CA THR A 498 9.85 5.46 13.46
C THR A 498 8.48 4.95 13.92
N GLN A 499 7.83 4.09 13.14
CA GLN A 499 6.54 3.49 13.51
C GLN A 499 6.68 2.53 14.69
N LEU A 500 7.74 1.71 14.71
CA LEU A 500 8.01 0.81 15.83
C LEU A 500 8.26 1.61 17.10
N ALA A 501 9.00 2.72 17.02
CA ALA A 501 9.20 3.62 18.15
C ALA A 501 7.87 4.14 18.70
N GLY A 502 6.93 4.48 17.82
CA GLY A 502 5.58 4.88 18.22
C GLY A 502 4.74 3.79 18.90
N ARG A 503 5.16 2.53 18.92
CA ARG A 503 4.46 1.42 19.61
C ARG A 503 4.89 1.25 21.07
N SER A 504 6.12 1.62 21.40
CA SER A 504 6.62 1.61 22.78
C SER A 504 6.29 2.92 23.48
N GLY A 505 6.19 2.88 24.80
CA GLY A 505 6.08 4.09 25.62
C GLY A 505 4.75 4.83 25.48
N ARG A 506 3.61 4.15 25.31
CA ARG A 506 2.30 4.81 25.28
C ARG A 506 1.70 5.06 26.65
N ASP A 507 1.86 4.08 27.53
CA ASP A 507 1.27 4.11 28.88
C ASP A 507 2.33 4.40 29.96
N ALA A 508 3.62 4.15 29.65
CA ALA A 508 4.78 4.38 30.51
C ALA A 508 6.02 4.61 29.64
N PRO A 509 7.12 5.19 30.16
CA PRO A 509 8.36 5.37 29.41
C PRO A 509 8.84 4.06 28.79
N GLY A 510 9.01 4.04 27.45
CA GLY A 510 9.47 2.88 26.70
C GLY A 510 10.89 3.03 26.19
N ARG A 511 11.50 1.93 25.77
CA ARG A 511 12.83 1.87 25.16
C ARG A 511 12.75 1.29 23.75
N VAL A 512 13.57 1.82 22.83
CA VAL A 512 13.67 1.30 21.47
C VAL A 512 15.12 1.01 21.14
N LEU A 513 15.39 -0.23 20.70
CA LEU A 513 16.72 -0.65 20.25
C LEU A 513 16.68 -0.98 18.76
N VAL A 514 17.69 -0.53 18.02
CA VAL A 514 17.83 -0.85 16.59
C VAL A 514 19.22 -1.42 16.39
N GLN A 515 19.30 -2.70 16.07
CA GLN A 515 20.56 -3.37 15.77
C GLN A 515 20.92 -3.20 14.31
N THR A 516 22.16 -2.82 14.03
CA THR A 516 22.64 -2.57 12.67
C THR A 516 24.17 -2.66 12.57
N PHE A 517 24.66 -3.10 11.41
CA PHE A 517 26.08 -2.96 11.02
C PHE A 517 26.38 -1.59 10.39
N GLN A 518 25.34 -0.77 10.10
CA GLN A 518 25.42 0.54 9.46
C GLN A 518 24.85 1.66 10.36
N PRO A 519 25.40 1.93 11.56
CA PRO A 519 24.84 2.92 12.48
C PRO A 519 24.85 4.35 11.90
N ASP A 520 25.69 4.62 10.91
CA ASP A 520 25.81 5.91 10.24
C ASP A 520 24.84 6.09 9.06
N ALA A 521 24.03 5.07 8.73
CA ALA A 521 23.06 5.14 7.65
C ALA A 521 22.06 6.29 7.88
N THR A 522 21.85 7.11 6.85
CA THR A 522 21.00 8.32 6.90
C THR A 522 19.63 8.05 7.51
N PRO A 523 18.84 7.04 7.11
CA PRO A 523 17.52 6.80 7.68
C PRO A 523 17.57 6.46 9.18
N LEU A 524 18.61 5.79 9.65
CA LEU A 524 18.75 5.45 11.07
C LEU A 524 19.12 6.66 11.91
N ARG A 525 20.01 7.52 11.42
CA ARG A 525 20.41 8.76 12.12
C ARG A 525 19.22 9.70 12.33
N HIS A 526 18.37 9.87 11.32
CA HIS A 526 17.15 10.67 11.44
C HIS A 526 16.10 9.99 12.32
N ALA A 527 15.94 8.66 12.22
CA ALA A 527 14.97 7.93 13.03
C ALA A 527 15.28 7.97 14.54
N VAL A 528 16.57 7.98 14.92
CA VAL A 528 17.01 8.15 16.33
C VAL A 528 16.48 9.46 16.92
N ASN A 529 16.47 10.52 16.14
CA ASN A 529 16.06 11.85 16.54
C ASN A 529 14.59 12.16 16.23
N HIS A 530 13.83 11.20 15.71
CA HIS A 530 12.46 11.38 15.19
C HIS A 530 12.36 12.52 14.15
N ASP A 531 13.44 12.77 13.42
CA ASP A 531 13.58 13.86 12.45
C ASP A 531 13.01 13.46 11.08
N VAL A 532 11.69 13.54 10.95
CA VAL A 532 10.97 13.25 9.70
C VAL A 532 11.31 14.27 8.62
N ALA A 533 11.37 15.55 8.98
CA ALA A 533 11.59 16.63 8.02
C ALA A 533 12.99 16.58 7.41
N GLY A 534 14.02 16.39 8.25
CA GLY A 534 15.40 16.27 7.77
C GLY A 534 15.62 15.04 6.90
N PHE A 535 15.02 13.89 7.26
CA PHE A 535 15.06 12.70 6.42
C PHE A 535 14.42 12.95 5.04
N LEU A 536 13.20 13.51 5.02
CA LEU A 536 12.47 13.72 3.77
C LEU A 536 13.15 14.77 2.87
N ALA A 537 13.77 15.79 3.44
CA ALA A 537 14.54 16.77 2.65
C ALA A 537 15.70 16.10 1.90
N GLY A 538 16.55 15.35 2.60
CA GLY A 538 17.68 14.65 1.96
C GLY A 538 17.23 13.55 0.99
N GLU A 539 16.13 12.85 1.29
CA GLU A 539 15.57 11.84 0.40
C GLU A 539 15.02 12.46 -0.90
N LEU A 540 14.40 13.64 -0.83
CA LEU A 540 13.94 14.36 -2.01
C LEU A 540 15.10 14.83 -2.90
N GLU A 541 16.17 15.38 -2.32
CA GLU A 541 17.37 15.75 -3.07
C GLU A 541 17.97 14.54 -3.81
N ARG A 542 18.07 13.38 -3.13
CA ARG A 542 18.55 12.14 -3.73
C ARG A 542 17.64 11.67 -4.89
N ARG A 543 16.33 11.76 -4.71
CA ARG A 543 15.38 11.36 -5.76
C ARG A 543 15.37 12.30 -6.95
N GLU A 544 15.55 13.58 -6.74
CA GLU A 544 15.66 14.56 -7.81
C GLU A 544 16.89 14.27 -8.67
N ALA A 545 18.06 14.12 -8.03
CA ALA A 545 19.32 13.81 -8.72
C ALA A 545 19.25 12.52 -9.56
N LEU A 546 18.49 11.53 -9.10
CA LEU A 546 18.36 10.23 -9.77
C LEU A 546 17.10 10.11 -10.65
N GLY A 547 16.25 11.13 -10.72
CA GLY A 547 14.98 11.08 -11.47
C GLY A 547 14.02 10.02 -10.97
N TYR A 548 13.82 9.92 -9.63
CA TYR A 548 12.80 9.06 -9.02
C TYR A 548 11.55 9.87 -8.63
N PRO A 549 10.40 9.21 -8.33
CA PRO A 549 9.23 9.90 -7.82
C PRO A 549 9.54 10.71 -6.54
N PRO A 550 9.03 11.95 -6.41
CA PRO A 550 7.96 12.59 -7.18
C PRO A 550 8.37 13.32 -8.46
N PHE A 551 9.65 13.40 -8.80
CA PHE A 551 10.15 14.21 -9.93
C PHE A 551 9.86 13.55 -11.28
N ARG A 552 9.96 12.23 -11.36
CA ARG A 552 9.51 11.42 -12.51
C ARG A 552 8.65 10.26 -12.03
N HIS A 553 7.78 9.76 -12.88
CA HIS A 553 7.01 8.54 -12.64
C HIS A 553 7.80 7.31 -13.09
N LEU A 554 7.49 6.16 -12.51
CA LEU A 554 8.03 4.87 -12.93
C LEU A 554 6.95 4.04 -13.62
N VAL A 555 7.31 3.44 -14.74
CA VAL A 555 6.49 2.38 -15.36
C VAL A 555 7.35 1.13 -15.44
N ALA A 556 6.99 0.11 -14.68
CA ALA A 556 7.66 -1.19 -14.73
C ALA A 556 6.90 -2.14 -15.65
N ILE A 557 7.62 -2.81 -16.54
CA ILE A 557 7.08 -3.86 -17.39
C ILE A 557 7.79 -5.16 -17.02
N LEU A 558 7.06 -6.09 -16.42
CA LEU A 558 7.57 -7.37 -15.95
C LEU A 558 7.09 -8.48 -16.89
N VAL A 559 8.04 -9.27 -17.37
CA VAL A 559 7.76 -10.49 -18.17
C VAL A 559 8.22 -11.72 -17.41
N GLY A 560 7.37 -12.75 -17.36
CA GLY A 560 7.68 -14.04 -16.76
C GLY A 560 7.49 -15.18 -17.75
N GLY A 561 8.41 -16.15 -17.77
CA GLY A 561 8.37 -17.28 -18.70
C GLY A 561 9.00 -18.56 -18.15
N PRO A 562 8.78 -19.69 -18.83
CA PRO A 562 9.41 -20.97 -18.45
C PRO A 562 10.90 -20.98 -18.77
N GLU A 563 11.32 -20.36 -19.88
CA GLU A 563 12.70 -20.36 -20.37
C GLU A 563 13.49 -19.17 -19.84
N PRO A 564 14.80 -19.31 -19.53
CA PRO A 564 15.61 -18.25 -18.93
C PRO A 564 15.69 -16.98 -19.77
N ASP A 565 15.94 -17.12 -21.08
CA ASP A 565 16.24 -15.99 -21.97
C ASP A 565 15.00 -15.36 -22.61
N ALA A 566 13.87 -16.07 -22.65
CA ALA A 566 12.66 -15.61 -23.33
C ALA A 566 12.08 -14.31 -22.73
N PRO A 567 12.02 -14.08 -21.40
CA PRO A 567 11.58 -12.81 -20.84
C PRO A 567 12.47 -11.63 -21.22
N ILE A 568 13.79 -11.81 -21.23
CA ILE A 568 14.75 -10.76 -21.59
C ILE A 568 14.64 -10.41 -23.09
N ALA A 569 14.56 -11.41 -23.95
CA ALA A 569 14.41 -11.22 -25.39
C ALA A 569 13.13 -10.44 -25.73
N ALA A 570 12.00 -10.82 -25.12
CA ALA A 570 10.73 -10.11 -25.31
C ALA A 570 10.79 -8.65 -24.84
N LEU A 571 11.50 -8.38 -23.75
CA LEU A 571 11.65 -7.01 -23.25
C LEU A 571 12.66 -6.19 -24.07
N ARG A 572 13.67 -6.79 -24.69
CA ARG A 572 14.56 -6.09 -25.63
C ARG A 572 13.78 -5.60 -26.85
N GLU A 573 12.99 -6.46 -27.47
CA GLU A 573 12.13 -6.08 -28.59
C GLU A 573 11.16 -4.96 -28.19
N LEU A 574 10.53 -5.07 -27.02
CA LEU A 574 9.64 -4.03 -26.52
C LEU A 574 10.36 -2.71 -26.27
N ARG A 575 11.58 -2.75 -25.72
CA ARG A 575 12.40 -1.57 -25.46
C ARG A 575 12.71 -0.81 -26.75
N GLU A 576 13.12 -1.50 -27.81
CA GLU A 576 13.39 -0.89 -29.13
C GLU A 576 12.14 -0.17 -29.65
N ARG A 577 10.98 -0.85 -29.65
CA ARG A 577 9.71 -0.26 -30.10
C ARG A 577 9.22 0.90 -29.24
N LEU A 578 9.56 0.94 -27.94
CA LEU A 578 9.24 2.06 -27.07
C LEU A 578 10.20 3.24 -27.32
N ALA A 579 11.48 2.99 -27.59
CA ALA A 579 12.45 4.02 -27.94
C ALA A 579 12.06 4.73 -29.25
N ASP A 580 11.59 3.98 -30.26
CA ASP A 580 11.10 4.53 -31.54
C ASP A 580 9.87 5.44 -31.37
N ALA A 581 9.11 5.29 -30.29
CA ALA A 581 7.91 6.07 -30.03
C ALA A 581 8.17 7.52 -29.61
N LYS A 582 9.42 7.93 -29.44
CA LYS A 582 9.86 9.30 -29.05
C LYS A 582 9.14 9.85 -27.82
N LEU A 583 8.80 8.98 -26.86
CA LEU A 583 8.23 9.38 -25.59
C LEU A 583 9.36 9.89 -24.67
N ASP A 584 9.05 10.87 -23.80
CA ASP A 584 9.98 11.28 -22.74
C ASP A 584 10.10 10.14 -21.70
N ALA A 585 11.06 9.24 -21.94
CA ALA A 585 11.28 8.10 -21.07
C ALA A 585 12.73 7.63 -21.10
N ASP A 586 13.35 7.53 -19.90
CA ASP A 586 14.63 6.87 -19.71
C ASP A 586 14.37 5.37 -19.45
N LEU A 587 14.78 4.52 -20.39
CA LEU A 587 14.54 3.07 -20.33
C LEU A 587 15.73 2.37 -19.65
N LEU A 588 15.51 1.77 -18.49
CA LEU A 588 16.47 1.00 -17.70
C LEU A 588 16.22 -0.50 -17.86
N GLY A 589 17.27 -1.26 -18.16
CA GLY A 589 17.17 -2.70 -18.39
C GLY A 589 17.01 -3.05 -19.89
N PRO A 590 16.52 -4.25 -20.25
CA PRO A 590 15.92 -5.25 -19.36
C PRO A 590 16.90 -5.86 -18.38
N ALA A 591 16.43 -6.11 -17.16
CA ALA A 591 17.20 -6.71 -16.09
C ALA A 591 16.55 -8.02 -15.63
N PRO A 592 17.32 -9.10 -15.34
CA PRO A 592 16.79 -10.29 -14.73
C PRO A 592 16.37 -10.00 -13.29
N VAL A 593 15.26 -10.59 -12.85
CA VAL A 593 14.82 -10.55 -11.45
C VAL A 593 14.65 -11.97 -10.92
N LEU A 594 14.60 -12.11 -9.60
CA LEU A 594 14.54 -13.43 -8.95
C LEU A 594 13.38 -14.29 -9.49
N ARG A 595 13.63 -15.57 -9.65
CA ARG A 595 12.61 -16.57 -10.03
C ARG A 595 11.46 -16.58 -9.03
N LEU A 596 10.25 -16.71 -9.54
CA LEU A 596 9.06 -16.84 -8.72
C LEU A 596 8.23 -18.05 -9.20
N ARG A 597 7.95 -19.00 -8.28
CA ARG A 597 7.17 -20.21 -8.58
C ARG A 597 7.70 -20.96 -9.80
N GLY A 598 9.02 -21.10 -9.89
CA GLY A 598 9.69 -21.79 -10.98
C GLY A 598 9.83 -21.03 -12.29
N ARG A 599 9.25 -19.82 -12.42
CA ARG A 599 9.32 -19.02 -13.65
C ARG A 599 10.49 -18.05 -13.60
N HIS A 600 11.21 -17.95 -14.71
CA HIS A 600 12.20 -16.89 -14.94
C HIS A 600 11.49 -15.57 -15.20
N ARG A 601 12.06 -14.48 -14.70
CA ARG A 601 11.46 -13.16 -14.83
C ARG A 601 12.51 -12.14 -15.23
N ALA A 602 12.07 -11.15 -16.00
CA ALA A 602 12.86 -9.96 -16.32
C ALA A 602 11.96 -8.72 -16.24
N GLN A 603 12.57 -7.57 -16.00
CA GLN A 603 11.85 -6.30 -15.98
C GLN A 603 12.55 -5.22 -16.82
N LEU A 604 11.72 -4.33 -17.37
CA LEU A 604 12.11 -3.08 -17.99
C LEU A 604 11.46 -1.96 -17.20
N ILE A 605 12.27 -0.99 -16.75
CA ILE A 605 11.79 0.16 -16.01
C ILE A 605 11.92 1.40 -16.90
N ALA A 606 10.87 2.21 -16.97
CA ALA A 606 10.90 3.49 -17.62
C ALA A 606 10.68 4.62 -16.60
N LYS A 607 11.57 5.61 -16.57
CA LYS A 607 11.39 6.88 -15.84
C LYS A 607 10.82 7.91 -16.80
N THR A 608 9.66 8.49 -16.50
CA THR A 608 8.93 9.36 -17.43
C THR A 608 8.16 10.47 -16.72
N THR A 609 7.96 11.59 -17.41
CA THR A 609 7.01 12.63 -17.00
C THR A 609 5.60 12.34 -17.52
N GLN A 610 5.44 11.35 -18.42
CA GLN A 610 4.19 11.02 -19.11
C GLN A 610 3.74 9.56 -18.87
N PRO A 611 3.46 9.14 -17.62
CA PRO A 611 3.20 7.74 -17.27
C PRO A 611 1.99 7.16 -18.02
N ARG A 612 0.93 7.96 -18.21
CA ARG A 612 -0.28 7.56 -18.94
C ARG A 612 0.02 7.24 -20.41
N SER A 613 0.73 8.12 -21.10
CA SER A 613 1.09 7.94 -22.51
C SER A 613 1.97 6.71 -22.70
N LEU A 614 2.94 6.52 -21.82
CA LEU A 614 3.84 5.36 -21.83
C LEU A 614 3.10 4.05 -21.54
N ALA A 615 2.24 4.02 -20.52
CA ALA A 615 1.44 2.84 -20.17
C ALA A 615 0.49 2.43 -21.31
N ARG A 616 -0.17 3.39 -21.94
CA ARG A 616 -1.01 3.15 -23.12
C ARG A 616 -0.21 2.56 -24.29
N ARG A 617 0.94 3.16 -24.61
CA ARG A 617 1.80 2.69 -25.71
C ARG A 617 2.33 1.29 -25.42
N ALA A 618 2.86 1.04 -24.23
CA ALA A 618 3.31 -0.28 -23.81
C ALA A 618 2.18 -1.32 -23.90
N SER A 619 0.99 -0.99 -23.38
CA SER A 619 -0.18 -1.88 -23.45
C SER A 619 -0.63 -2.18 -24.87
N ALA A 620 -0.55 -1.22 -25.79
CA ALA A 620 -0.88 -1.43 -27.22
C ALA A 620 0.13 -2.36 -27.90
N LEU A 621 1.45 -2.15 -27.68
CA LEU A 621 2.51 -3.01 -28.19
C LEU A 621 2.40 -4.44 -27.67
N LEU A 622 2.13 -4.59 -26.39
CA LEU A 622 1.94 -5.89 -25.73
C LEU A 622 0.67 -6.60 -26.22
N ALA A 623 -0.40 -5.86 -26.51
CA ALA A 623 -1.61 -6.43 -27.09
C ALA A 623 -1.35 -6.99 -28.51
N ALA A 624 -0.58 -6.28 -29.32
CA ALA A 624 -0.16 -6.76 -30.64
C ALA A 624 0.73 -8.02 -30.56
N ALA A 625 1.62 -8.09 -29.58
CA ALA A 625 2.52 -9.23 -29.35
C ALA A 625 1.85 -10.41 -28.60
N ALA A 626 0.64 -10.22 -28.05
CA ALA A 626 -0.01 -11.20 -27.16
C ALA A 626 -0.16 -12.62 -27.74
N PRO A 627 -0.46 -12.84 -29.04
CA PRO A 627 -0.53 -14.20 -29.61
C PRO A 627 0.81 -14.92 -29.56
N THR A 628 1.90 -14.24 -29.89
CA THR A 628 3.27 -14.79 -29.86
C THR A 628 3.72 -15.07 -28.43
N MET A 629 3.50 -14.11 -27.53
CA MET A 629 3.83 -14.26 -26.11
C MET A 629 3.11 -15.43 -25.45
N ARG A 630 1.81 -15.62 -25.75
CA ARG A 630 1.04 -16.76 -25.24
C ARG A 630 1.57 -18.10 -25.72
N ARG A 631 1.95 -18.21 -27.01
CA ARG A 631 2.58 -19.42 -27.55
C ARG A 631 3.89 -19.75 -26.88
N ALA A 632 4.67 -18.73 -26.52
CA ALA A 632 5.90 -18.88 -25.75
C ALA A 632 5.70 -19.06 -24.22
N GLY A 633 4.45 -19.14 -23.75
CA GLY A 633 4.13 -19.27 -22.30
C GLY A 633 4.50 -18.03 -21.48
N LEU A 634 4.66 -16.85 -22.11
CA LEU A 634 5.02 -15.61 -21.43
C LEU A 634 3.80 -14.94 -20.80
N THR A 635 4.01 -14.44 -19.60
CA THR A 635 3.07 -13.56 -18.87
C THR A 635 3.65 -12.17 -18.79
N VAL A 636 2.82 -11.15 -18.93
CA VAL A 636 3.24 -9.74 -18.91
C VAL A 636 2.40 -8.94 -17.94
N VAL A 637 3.09 -8.05 -17.22
CA VAL A 637 2.48 -7.10 -16.28
C VAL A 637 3.03 -5.71 -16.59
N VAL A 638 2.15 -4.72 -16.68
CA VAL A 638 2.50 -3.28 -16.72
C VAL A 638 2.08 -2.69 -15.37
N ASP A 639 2.98 -1.96 -14.74
CA ASP A 639 2.76 -1.37 -13.43
C ASP A 639 3.22 0.09 -13.41
N VAL A 640 2.28 1.01 -13.25
CA VAL A 640 2.54 2.45 -13.13
C VAL A 640 2.74 2.79 -11.66
N ASP A 641 3.84 3.46 -11.35
CA ASP A 641 4.28 3.81 -10.00
C ASP A 641 4.28 2.58 -9.05
N PRO A 642 5.07 1.53 -9.38
CA PRO A 642 5.16 0.32 -8.57
C PRO A 642 5.65 0.67 -7.16
N GLN A 643 5.10 -0.02 -6.18
CA GLN A 643 5.54 0.12 -4.79
C GLN A 643 6.75 -0.78 -4.46
N SER A 644 7.09 -1.72 -5.33
CA SER A 644 8.31 -2.54 -5.24
C SER A 644 8.81 -2.84 -6.65
N LEU A 645 10.11 -2.85 -6.81
CA LEU A 645 10.80 -3.14 -8.06
C LEU A 645 11.58 -4.44 -8.00
#